data_4c322a71342eb48fb2f8855082f0a672
#
_entry.id   4c322a71342eb48fb2f8855082f0a672
#
_cell.length_a   1.000
_cell.length_b   1.000
_cell.length_c   1.000
_cell.angle_alpha   90.00
_cell.angle_beta   90.00
_cell.angle_gamma   90.00
#
_symmetry.space_group_name_H-M   'P 1'
#
loop_
_entity.id
_entity.type
_entity.pdbx_description
1 polymer ?
#
loop_
_entity_poly.entity_id
_entity_poly.type
_entity_poly.pdbx_seq_one_letter_code
_entity_poly.pdbx_strand_id
1 'polypeptide(L)'
;MEQTTSYDLLNKIDSPEDLRKLSVEALPEVCNQLRNKIIDELSRNPGHFGSSLGVIELTVALHYVYQTPYDRIVWDVGHQAYGHKILTGRRDRFCTNRKLNGICPFPSPAESEYDTFTCGHASNSISAALGMAVAAARKGEDNRHVVAVIGDGSMSGGLAFEGLNNASSTPNNLLIILNDNNMAIDRSVGGMKQYLLNLHTSEGYNRLRNALSRKLYRWGILNDERRKSLIRFNNSLKSMLMQQQNIFEGLNIRYFGPVDGHDVTALTKVLKEIKDMKGPKLLHIHTRKGKGFKPAEDAATLWHAPGIFDKETGERIVSDTSGMPPLFQDVFGNTLLELARKNEKIVGVTPAMPSGCSMNIMMREMPDRVFDVGIAEGHAVTFSGGMAKDGLLPFCNVYSSFMQRAYDNIIHDVAIQKLNVVLCLDRAGLVGEDGPTHHGAFDMAYLRPIPNLTIASPYDEHELRKLMYTAQLPDKGPFAIRYPRGRGVLTGWECPLEAVEVGKGRKLKDGNDLAVITIGPIGNKAAAAIASAEKELGCSIAHYDLRFLKPLDEDLLHEVGQKFTRVLTIEDGVRNGGMGSAVLEFLCDHGYKPCVQRLGLPDAFVQHGPVNDLYAICGLDEKGIFSSITKIMNL
;
A
#
# COMPACT_ATOMS: atom_id res chain seq x y z
N MET A 1 23.02 19.86 -27.99
CA MET A 1 21.83 19.56 -28.80
C MET A 1 20.95 18.64 -27.97
N GLU A 2 19.87 19.17 -27.40
CA GLU A 2 18.84 18.32 -26.80
C GLU A 2 18.30 17.42 -27.92
N GLN A 3 18.55 16.12 -27.83
CA GLN A 3 17.82 15.15 -28.62
C GLN A 3 16.36 15.20 -28.16
N THR A 4 15.54 15.94 -28.89
CA THR A 4 14.09 15.91 -28.70
C THR A 4 13.63 14.48 -28.95
N THR A 5 13.32 13.74 -27.91
CA THR A 5 12.79 12.38 -28.02
C THR A 5 11.50 12.45 -28.82
N SER A 6 11.48 11.87 -30.01
CA SER A 6 10.28 11.82 -30.84
C SER A 6 9.32 10.76 -30.29
N TYR A 7 8.05 11.13 -30.12
CA TYR A 7 6.97 10.21 -29.69
C TYR A 7 6.00 9.94 -30.85
N ASP A 8 6.50 9.83 -32.07
CA ASP A 8 5.71 9.82 -33.33
C ASP A 8 4.67 8.67 -33.38
N LEU A 9 5.00 7.50 -32.85
CA LEU A 9 4.06 6.39 -32.77
C LEU A 9 3.13 6.54 -31.56
N LEU A 10 3.69 6.86 -30.40
CA LEU A 10 2.90 6.98 -29.16
C LEU A 10 1.86 8.10 -29.26
N ASN A 11 2.17 9.20 -29.94
CA ASN A 11 1.26 10.32 -30.17
C ASN A 11 0.06 9.99 -31.05
N LYS A 12 0.10 8.86 -31.78
CA LYS A 12 -1.01 8.35 -32.60
C LYS A 12 -1.90 7.34 -31.85
N ILE A 13 -1.58 7.04 -30.61
CA ILE A 13 -2.29 6.04 -29.79
C ILE A 13 -3.07 6.79 -28.71
N ASP A 14 -4.34 7.09 -28.98
CA ASP A 14 -5.25 7.70 -28.00
C ASP A 14 -6.03 6.62 -27.23
N SER A 15 -6.15 5.43 -27.81
CA SER A 15 -6.83 4.29 -27.20
C SER A 15 -6.15 2.96 -27.56
N PRO A 16 -6.44 1.88 -26.84
CA PRO A 16 -5.99 0.54 -27.22
C PRO A 16 -6.43 0.11 -28.64
N GLU A 17 -7.49 0.68 -29.17
CA GLU A 17 -7.94 0.41 -30.53
C GLU A 17 -6.92 0.92 -31.56
N ASP A 18 -6.33 2.09 -31.34
CA ASP A 18 -5.28 2.64 -32.22
C ASP A 18 -4.01 1.80 -32.15
N LEU A 19 -3.65 1.32 -30.95
CA LEU A 19 -2.51 0.41 -30.78
C LEU A 19 -2.70 -0.87 -31.62
N ARG A 20 -3.91 -1.44 -31.65
CA ARG A 20 -4.22 -2.67 -32.39
C ARG A 20 -4.17 -2.51 -33.93
N LYS A 21 -4.20 -1.27 -34.45
CA LYS A 21 -4.02 -0.97 -35.87
C LYS A 21 -2.57 -1.07 -36.33
N LEU A 22 -1.60 -1.04 -35.40
CA LEU A 22 -0.19 -1.14 -35.71
C LEU A 22 0.23 -2.58 -36.04
N SER A 23 1.30 -2.74 -36.82
CA SER A 23 1.90 -4.05 -37.03
C SER A 23 2.66 -4.52 -35.78
N VAL A 24 2.85 -5.83 -35.62
CA VAL A 24 3.58 -6.43 -34.50
C VAL A 24 5.03 -5.93 -34.46
N GLU A 25 5.62 -5.69 -35.62
CA GLU A 25 7.00 -5.18 -35.77
C GLU A 25 7.17 -3.75 -35.25
N ALA A 26 6.09 -2.96 -35.16
CA ALA A 26 6.12 -1.61 -34.60
C ALA A 26 6.04 -1.59 -33.06
N LEU A 27 5.60 -2.67 -32.41
CA LEU A 27 5.39 -2.70 -30.96
C LEU A 27 6.66 -2.48 -30.12
N PRO A 28 7.85 -2.97 -30.51
CA PRO A 28 9.08 -2.66 -29.77
C PRO A 28 9.36 -1.15 -29.70
N GLU A 29 9.09 -0.42 -30.78
CA GLU A 29 9.27 1.03 -30.79
C GLU A 29 8.21 1.76 -29.95
N VAL A 30 6.97 1.28 -29.95
CA VAL A 30 5.93 1.78 -29.03
C VAL A 30 6.38 1.59 -27.58
N CYS A 31 6.93 0.43 -27.22
CA CYS A 31 7.46 0.17 -25.88
C CYS A 31 8.59 1.16 -25.53
N ASN A 32 9.47 1.44 -26.47
CA ASN A 32 10.58 2.36 -26.28
C ASN A 32 10.09 3.80 -26.01
N GLN A 33 9.16 4.29 -26.83
CA GLN A 33 8.58 5.61 -26.68
C GLN A 33 7.76 5.73 -25.40
N LEU A 34 6.99 4.70 -25.04
CA LEU A 34 6.23 4.65 -23.78
C LEU A 34 7.15 4.70 -22.55
N ARG A 35 8.27 3.97 -22.58
CA ARG A 35 9.29 3.97 -21.51
C ARG A 35 9.89 5.36 -21.36
N ASN A 36 10.34 5.96 -22.45
CA ASN A 36 10.92 7.30 -22.43
C ASN A 36 9.92 8.35 -21.94
N LYS A 37 8.65 8.27 -22.36
CA LYS A 37 7.59 9.16 -21.86
C LYS A 37 7.42 9.05 -20.33
N ILE A 38 7.43 7.83 -19.78
CA ILE A 38 7.34 7.63 -18.32
C ILE A 38 8.58 8.20 -17.62
N ILE A 39 9.78 7.99 -18.15
CA ILE A 39 11.02 8.55 -17.59
C ILE A 39 10.96 10.09 -17.61
N ASP A 40 10.59 10.69 -18.73
CA ASP A 40 10.49 12.14 -18.88
C ASP A 40 9.50 12.76 -17.88
N GLU A 41 8.34 12.17 -17.72
CA GLU A 41 7.32 12.69 -16.81
C GLU A 41 7.69 12.48 -15.34
N LEU A 42 8.14 11.28 -14.97
CA LEU A 42 8.40 10.95 -13.56
C LEU A 42 9.70 11.57 -13.03
N SER A 43 10.60 11.99 -13.91
CA SER A 43 11.77 12.77 -13.50
C SER A 43 11.40 14.11 -12.85
N ARG A 44 10.25 14.70 -13.25
CA ARG A 44 9.73 15.99 -12.78
C ARG A 44 8.51 15.87 -11.87
N ASN A 45 7.70 14.84 -12.07
CA ASN A 45 6.47 14.56 -11.30
C ASN A 45 6.56 13.17 -10.67
N PRO A 46 7.08 13.06 -9.44
CA PRO A 46 7.43 11.77 -8.82
C PRO A 46 6.26 10.79 -8.69
N GLY A 47 6.57 9.50 -8.87
CA GLY A 47 5.61 8.42 -8.74
C GLY A 47 6.28 7.04 -8.67
N HIS A 48 5.50 5.97 -8.90
CA HIS A 48 5.97 4.59 -8.90
C HIS A 48 6.75 4.29 -10.19
N PHE A 49 8.08 4.43 -10.12
CA PHE A 49 8.95 4.45 -11.28
C PHE A 49 9.37 3.04 -11.74
N GLY A 50 10.12 2.33 -10.91
CA GLY A 50 10.75 1.07 -11.30
C GLY A 50 9.75 -0.03 -11.66
N SER A 51 8.62 -0.12 -10.96
CA SER A 51 7.55 -1.09 -11.26
C SER A 51 6.87 -0.82 -12.60
N SER A 52 6.63 0.45 -12.93
CA SER A 52 6.02 0.81 -14.23
C SER A 52 6.95 0.50 -15.40
N LEU A 53 8.26 0.77 -15.27
CA LEU A 53 9.23 0.43 -16.31
C LEU A 53 9.41 -1.08 -16.50
N GLY A 54 9.20 -1.87 -15.45
CA GLY A 54 9.34 -3.31 -15.49
C GLY A 54 8.26 -4.05 -16.29
N VAL A 55 7.14 -3.40 -16.64
CA VAL A 55 5.99 -4.05 -17.31
C VAL A 55 5.53 -3.34 -18.58
N ILE A 56 6.38 -2.55 -19.21
CA ILE A 56 6.05 -1.81 -20.44
C ILE A 56 5.62 -2.78 -21.53
N GLU A 57 6.44 -3.80 -21.83
CA GLU A 57 6.19 -4.77 -22.90
C GLU A 57 4.95 -5.60 -22.62
N LEU A 58 4.74 -6.00 -21.36
CA LEU A 58 3.52 -6.69 -20.94
C LEU A 58 2.29 -5.82 -21.17
N THR A 59 2.34 -4.54 -20.77
CA THR A 59 1.23 -3.59 -20.91
C THR A 59 0.84 -3.40 -22.37
N VAL A 60 1.83 -3.18 -23.26
CA VAL A 60 1.60 -3.07 -24.70
C VAL A 60 1.02 -4.36 -25.27
N ALA A 61 1.57 -5.53 -24.93
CA ALA A 61 1.09 -6.82 -25.40
C ALA A 61 -0.36 -7.11 -24.96
N LEU A 62 -0.72 -6.76 -23.72
CA LEU A 62 -2.07 -6.93 -23.20
C LEU A 62 -3.08 -6.09 -23.98
N HIS A 63 -2.83 -4.78 -24.14
CA HIS A 63 -3.73 -3.89 -24.90
C HIS A 63 -3.77 -4.17 -26.39
N TYR A 64 -2.72 -4.80 -26.92
CA TYR A 64 -2.69 -5.25 -28.30
C TYR A 64 -3.52 -6.52 -28.56
N VAL A 65 -3.55 -7.46 -27.60
CA VAL A 65 -4.20 -8.77 -27.75
C VAL A 65 -5.65 -8.77 -27.27
N TYR A 66 -5.94 -8.06 -26.15
CA TYR A 66 -7.25 -8.03 -25.54
C TYR A 66 -8.05 -6.79 -25.96
N GLN A 67 -9.36 -6.98 -26.14
CA GLN A 67 -10.26 -5.89 -26.58
C GLN A 67 -10.81 -5.13 -25.38
N THR A 68 -9.91 -4.41 -24.67
CA THR A 68 -10.32 -3.53 -23.60
C THR A 68 -11.11 -2.32 -24.13
N PRO A 69 -12.14 -1.82 -23.42
CA PRO A 69 -12.57 -2.19 -22.07
C PRO A 69 -13.53 -3.38 -21.99
N TYR A 70 -13.95 -4.01 -23.13
CA TYR A 70 -14.80 -5.20 -23.09
C TYR A 70 -14.13 -6.37 -22.36
N ASP A 71 -12.92 -6.74 -22.75
CA ASP A 71 -12.06 -7.62 -21.98
C ASP A 71 -11.56 -6.87 -20.72
N ARG A 72 -11.41 -7.57 -19.62
CA ARG A 72 -11.09 -6.99 -18.31
C ARG A 72 -9.65 -7.28 -17.90
N ILE A 73 -8.91 -6.23 -17.54
CA ILE A 73 -7.56 -6.36 -16.97
C ILE A 73 -7.58 -5.80 -15.55
N VAL A 74 -7.28 -6.64 -14.56
CA VAL A 74 -7.19 -6.27 -13.15
C VAL A 74 -5.72 -6.22 -12.74
N TRP A 75 -5.24 -5.04 -12.40
CA TRP A 75 -3.87 -4.82 -11.92
C TRP A 75 -3.81 -5.02 -10.42
N ASP A 76 -2.93 -5.91 -9.93
CA ASP A 76 -2.68 -6.02 -8.50
C ASP A 76 -1.86 -4.82 -8.01
N VAL A 77 -2.23 -4.21 -6.88
CA VAL A 77 -1.69 -2.92 -6.39
C VAL A 77 -1.93 -1.77 -7.37
N GLY A 78 -1.60 -1.93 -8.64
CA GLY A 78 -1.73 -0.91 -9.68
C GLY A 78 -0.59 0.11 -9.76
N HIS A 79 0.45 -0.04 -8.96
CA HIS A 79 1.66 0.81 -8.99
C HIS A 79 2.50 0.64 -10.27
N GLN A 80 2.25 -0.41 -11.04
CA GLN A 80 2.88 -0.68 -12.34
C GLN A 80 2.05 -0.19 -13.52
N ALA A 81 0.90 0.44 -13.32
CA ALA A 81 -0.10 0.69 -14.36
C ALA A 81 0.05 2.05 -15.09
N TYR A 82 1.21 2.72 -15.02
CA TYR A 82 1.36 4.02 -15.70
C TYR A 82 1.34 3.89 -17.22
N GLY A 83 1.95 2.83 -17.77
CA GLY A 83 1.84 2.53 -19.20
C GLY A 83 0.39 2.27 -19.64
N HIS A 84 -0.40 1.57 -18.80
CA HIS A 84 -1.82 1.37 -19.02
C HIS A 84 -2.58 2.71 -19.09
N LYS A 85 -2.34 3.64 -18.16
CA LYS A 85 -2.98 4.96 -18.17
C LYS A 85 -2.66 5.76 -19.44
N ILE A 86 -1.41 5.74 -19.86
CA ILE A 86 -0.96 6.46 -21.07
C ILE A 86 -1.63 5.88 -22.33
N LEU A 87 -1.71 4.56 -22.46
CA LEU A 87 -2.31 3.88 -23.62
C LEU A 87 -3.85 3.91 -23.64
N THR A 88 -4.48 4.38 -22.58
CA THR A 88 -5.94 4.42 -22.41
C THR A 88 -6.49 5.86 -22.26
N GLY A 89 -5.98 6.78 -23.08
CA GLY A 89 -6.53 8.13 -23.24
C GLY A 89 -6.05 9.17 -22.23
N ARG A 90 -5.08 8.83 -21.37
CA ARG A 90 -4.57 9.76 -20.34
C ARG A 90 -3.16 10.28 -20.61
N ARG A 91 -2.61 10.04 -21.80
CA ARG A 91 -1.27 10.44 -22.22
C ARG A 91 -1.00 11.95 -22.00
N ASP A 92 -1.89 12.80 -22.49
CA ASP A 92 -1.68 14.25 -22.50
C ASP A 92 -1.91 14.87 -21.11
N ARG A 93 -2.66 14.19 -20.27
CA ARG A 93 -2.91 14.58 -18.87
C ARG A 93 -1.95 13.92 -17.88
N PHE A 94 -1.07 13.03 -18.31
CA PHE A 94 -0.23 12.24 -17.41
C PHE A 94 0.70 13.10 -16.54
N CYS A 95 1.06 14.30 -16.97
CA CYS A 95 1.78 15.30 -16.17
C CYS A 95 1.03 15.75 -14.89
N THR A 96 -0.28 15.45 -14.78
CA THR A 96 -1.10 15.72 -13.59
C THR A 96 -1.23 14.50 -12.66
N ASN A 97 -0.57 13.39 -12.97
CA ASN A 97 -0.63 12.17 -12.16
C ASN A 97 -0.25 12.46 -10.70
N ARG A 98 -1.05 12.00 -9.73
CA ARG A 98 -0.85 12.20 -8.29
C ARG A 98 -1.03 13.64 -7.77
N LYS A 99 -1.31 14.60 -8.63
CA LYS A 99 -1.59 16.00 -8.25
C LYS A 99 -3.06 16.17 -7.89
N LEU A 100 -3.36 17.12 -7.03
CA LEU A 100 -4.72 17.49 -6.66
C LEU A 100 -5.57 17.79 -7.90
N ASN A 101 -6.76 17.19 -8.01
CA ASN A 101 -7.63 17.25 -9.18
C ASN A 101 -7.03 16.70 -10.49
N GLY A 102 -5.89 16.04 -10.41
CA GLY A 102 -5.23 15.37 -11.53
C GLY A 102 -5.61 13.90 -11.66
N ILE A 103 -4.77 13.15 -12.39
CA ILE A 103 -4.93 11.72 -12.57
C ILE A 103 -4.64 10.99 -11.25
N CYS A 104 -5.47 10.01 -10.91
CA CYS A 104 -5.30 9.15 -9.73
C CYS A 104 -3.96 8.39 -9.75
N PRO A 105 -3.34 8.14 -8.59
CA PRO A 105 -2.08 7.40 -8.50
C PRO A 105 -2.19 5.95 -8.98
N PHE A 106 -3.36 5.34 -8.81
CA PHE A 106 -3.67 3.96 -9.16
C PHE A 106 -4.85 3.91 -10.13
N PRO A 107 -5.06 2.81 -10.88
CA PRO A 107 -6.28 2.60 -11.65
C PRO A 107 -7.54 2.76 -10.79
N SER A 108 -8.50 3.51 -11.31
CA SER A 108 -9.78 3.79 -10.65
C SER A 108 -10.92 3.80 -11.66
N PRO A 109 -11.96 2.97 -11.48
CA PRO A 109 -13.14 2.97 -12.37
C PRO A 109 -13.86 4.32 -12.48
N ALA A 110 -13.71 5.18 -11.48
CA ALA A 110 -14.26 6.55 -11.53
C ALA A 110 -13.47 7.48 -12.48
N GLU A 111 -12.23 7.11 -12.85
CA GLU A 111 -11.37 7.91 -13.73
C GLU A 111 -11.48 7.46 -15.19
N SER A 112 -11.59 6.16 -15.44
CA SER A 112 -11.57 5.59 -16.79
C SER A 112 -12.33 4.26 -16.86
N GLU A 113 -13.07 4.04 -17.95
CA GLU A 113 -13.73 2.76 -18.24
C GLU A 113 -12.75 1.59 -18.46
N TYR A 114 -11.49 1.90 -18.76
CA TYR A 114 -10.40 0.92 -18.88
C TYR A 114 -9.87 0.45 -17.52
N ASP A 115 -10.10 1.20 -16.46
CA ASP A 115 -9.71 0.87 -15.10
C ASP A 115 -10.76 -0.08 -14.48
N THR A 116 -10.58 -1.36 -14.69
CA THR A 116 -11.60 -2.39 -14.41
C THR A 116 -11.96 -2.50 -12.93
N PHE A 117 -11.01 -2.29 -12.03
CA PHE A 117 -11.18 -2.43 -10.58
C PHE A 117 -10.30 -1.43 -9.82
N THR A 118 -10.77 -0.96 -8.67
CA THR A 118 -9.97 -0.07 -7.82
C THR A 118 -8.72 -0.79 -7.33
N CYS A 119 -7.57 -0.16 -7.53
CA CYS A 119 -6.27 -0.66 -7.12
C CYS A 119 -5.71 0.15 -5.94
N GLY A 120 -4.58 -0.30 -5.38
CA GLY A 120 -3.88 0.33 -4.26
C GLY A 120 -3.37 -0.69 -3.25
N HIS A 121 -4.15 -1.75 -2.99
CA HIS A 121 -3.80 -2.82 -2.07
C HIS A 121 -3.41 -4.09 -2.81
N ALA A 122 -2.43 -4.83 -2.29
CA ALA A 122 -1.91 -6.06 -2.90
C ALA A 122 -2.83 -7.27 -2.72
N SER A 123 -2.61 -8.30 -3.54
CA SER A 123 -3.16 -9.66 -3.42
C SER A 123 -4.65 -9.82 -3.75
N ASN A 124 -5.36 -8.77 -4.17
CA ASN A 124 -6.80 -8.83 -4.43
C ASN A 124 -7.16 -9.10 -5.91
N SER A 125 -6.21 -8.98 -6.82
CA SER A 125 -6.48 -9.04 -8.27
C SER A 125 -7.04 -10.38 -8.72
N ILE A 126 -6.52 -11.50 -8.20
CA ILE A 126 -6.98 -12.84 -8.57
C ILE A 126 -8.44 -13.03 -8.18
N SER A 127 -8.81 -12.70 -6.95
CA SER A 127 -10.19 -12.84 -6.46
C SER A 127 -11.16 -11.94 -7.21
N ALA A 128 -10.78 -10.67 -7.47
CA ALA A 128 -11.60 -9.73 -8.22
C ALA A 128 -11.81 -10.20 -9.67
N ALA A 129 -10.73 -10.60 -10.34
CA ALA A 129 -10.78 -11.09 -11.71
C ALA A 129 -11.55 -12.42 -11.83
N LEU A 130 -11.39 -13.32 -10.84
CA LEU A 130 -12.18 -14.57 -10.79
C LEU A 130 -13.67 -14.27 -10.71
N GLY A 131 -14.07 -13.35 -9.82
CA GLY A 131 -15.47 -12.93 -9.72
C GLY A 131 -16.03 -12.42 -11.05
N MET A 132 -15.25 -11.62 -11.79
CA MET A 132 -15.63 -11.12 -13.12
C MET A 132 -15.70 -12.24 -14.17
N ALA A 133 -14.77 -13.19 -14.15
CA ALA A 133 -14.76 -14.32 -15.07
C ALA A 133 -15.96 -15.26 -14.84
N VAL A 134 -16.31 -15.51 -13.58
CA VAL A 134 -17.51 -16.27 -13.20
C VAL A 134 -18.78 -15.53 -13.61
N ALA A 135 -18.84 -14.21 -13.43
CA ALA A 135 -19.98 -13.40 -13.86
C ALA A 135 -20.16 -13.44 -15.38
N ALA A 136 -19.07 -13.34 -16.15
CA ALA A 136 -19.10 -13.46 -17.61
C ALA A 136 -19.64 -14.84 -18.05
N ALA A 137 -19.12 -15.91 -17.45
CA ALA A 137 -19.61 -17.28 -17.73
C ALA A 137 -21.10 -17.45 -17.42
N ARG A 138 -21.58 -16.88 -16.29
CA ARG A 138 -23.01 -16.93 -15.91
C ARG A 138 -23.92 -16.14 -16.85
N LYS A 139 -23.40 -15.08 -17.47
CA LYS A 139 -24.13 -14.27 -18.45
C LYS A 139 -24.06 -14.84 -19.88
N GLY A 140 -23.32 -15.92 -20.10
CA GLY A 140 -23.07 -16.47 -21.45
C GLY A 140 -22.16 -15.58 -22.30
N GLU A 141 -21.33 -14.73 -21.68
CA GLU A 141 -20.36 -13.87 -22.35
C GLU A 141 -19.05 -14.65 -22.63
N ASP A 142 -19.15 -15.74 -23.39
CA ASP A 142 -18.05 -16.70 -23.63
C ASP A 142 -16.82 -16.07 -24.31
N ASN A 143 -17.02 -14.96 -25.01
CA ASN A 143 -15.96 -14.22 -25.71
C ASN A 143 -15.30 -13.15 -24.85
N ARG A 144 -15.75 -12.94 -23.61
CA ARG A 144 -15.13 -11.99 -22.69
C ARG A 144 -13.95 -12.65 -21.98
N HIS A 145 -12.80 -12.02 -22.06
CA HIS A 145 -11.59 -12.46 -21.38
C HIS A 145 -11.36 -11.62 -20.11
N VAL A 146 -10.86 -12.26 -19.07
CA VAL A 146 -10.50 -11.60 -17.81
C VAL A 146 -9.07 -11.98 -17.45
N VAL A 147 -8.25 -10.97 -17.21
CA VAL A 147 -6.82 -11.09 -16.90
C VAL A 147 -6.53 -10.45 -15.55
N ALA A 148 -5.89 -11.19 -14.64
CA ALA A 148 -5.31 -10.67 -13.41
C ALA A 148 -3.80 -10.55 -13.60
N VAL A 149 -3.22 -9.37 -13.34
CA VAL A 149 -1.77 -9.16 -13.36
C VAL A 149 -1.30 -8.99 -11.92
N ILE A 150 -0.52 -9.94 -11.41
CA ILE A 150 -0.05 -9.97 -10.04
C ILE A 150 1.48 -10.11 -9.97
N GLY A 151 2.13 -9.35 -9.08
CA GLY A 151 3.56 -9.47 -8.81
C GLY A 151 3.88 -10.61 -7.83
N ASP A 152 5.11 -11.12 -7.89
CA ASP A 152 5.62 -12.16 -7.00
C ASP A 152 5.52 -11.78 -5.52
N GLY A 153 5.78 -10.50 -5.17
CA GLY A 153 5.60 -9.99 -3.81
C GLY A 153 4.15 -10.09 -3.33
N SER A 154 3.19 -9.76 -4.18
CA SER A 154 1.75 -9.84 -3.85
C SER A 154 1.23 -11.27 -3.73
N MET A 155 1.94 -12.24 -4.30
CA MET A 155 1.61 -13.66 -4.16
C MET A 155 1.82 -14.20 -2.75
N SER A 156 2.53 -13.48 -1.87
CA SER A 156 2.72 -13.86 -0.46
C SER A 156 1.46 -13.62 0.40
N GLY A 157 0.51 -12.82 -0.05
CA GLY A 157 -0.72 -12.53 0.69
C GLY A 157 -1.74 -13.68 0.65
N GLY A 158 -2.40 -13.95 1.78
CA GLY A 158 -3.37 -15.05 1.90
C GLY A 158 -4.49 -14.99 0.87
N LEU A 159 -5.04 -13.80 0.60
CA LEU A 159 -6.13 -13.60 -0.37
C LEU A 159 -5.75 -14.06 -1.79
N ALA A 160 -4.46 -13.94 -2.19
CA ALA A 160 -4.00 -14.46 -3.48
C ALA A 160 -4.11 -16.01 -3.53
N PHE A 161 -3.73 -16.70 -2.45
CA PHE A 161 -3.88 -18.15 -2.34
C PHE A 161 -5.34 -18.60 -2.29
N GLU A 162 -6.20 -17.86 -1.57
CA GLU A 162 -7.64 -18.11 -1.55
C GLU A 162 -8.24 -17.99 -2.95
N GLY A 163 -7.85 -16.95 -3.70
CA GLY A 163 -8.23 -16.76 -5.10
C GLY A 163 -7.77 -17.89 -6.00
N LEU A 164 -6.52 -18.35 -5.88
CA LEU A 164 -5.98 -19.49 -6.63
C LEU A 164 -6.73 -20.78 -6.31
N ASN A 165 -6.93 -21.07 -5.03
CA ASN A 165 -7.65 -22.26 -4.58
C ASN A 165 -9.08 -22.29 -5.13
N ASN A 166 -9.77 -21.14 -5.12
CA ASN A 166 -11.15 -21.06 -5.63
C ASN A 166 -11.21 -21.08 -7.17
N ALA A 167 -10.22 -20.53 -7.88
CA ALA A 167 -10.14 -20.56 -9.34
C ALA A 167 -10.12 -21.97 -9.90
N SER A 168 -9.56 -22.93 -9.16
CA SER A 168 -9.48 -24.33 -9.56
C SER A 168 -10.82 -25.08 -9.53
N SER A 169 -11.75 -24.62 -8.71
CA SER A 169 -13.04 -25.31 -8.46
C SER A 169 -14.24 -24.66 -9.16
N THR A 170 -14.09 -23.45 -9.68
CA THR A 170 -15.16 -22.65 -10.29
C THR A 170 -15.02 -22.63 -11.81
N PRO A 171 -16.06 -22.88 -12.61
CA PRO A 171 -16.00 -22.73 -14.07
C PRO A 171 -15.66 -21.27 -14.46
N ASN A 172 -14.50 -21.08 -15.08
CA ASN A 172 -14.01 -19.77 -15.51
C ASN A 172 -12.95 -19.89 -16.61
N ASN A 173 -12.65 -18.77 -17.28
CA ASN A 173 -11.58 -18.66 -18.27
C ASN A 173 -10.48 -17.66 -17.82
N LEU A 174 -10.32 -17.48 -16.53
CA LEU A 174 -9.35 -16.53 -15.95
C LEU A 174 -7.94 -16.81 -16.43
N LEU A 175 -7.25 -15.74 -16.87
CA LEU A 175 -5.81 -15.73 -17.06
C LEU A 175 -5.16 -14.97 -15.91
N ILE A 176 -4.26 -15.63 -15.19
CA ILE A 176 -3.43 -15.01 -14.18
C ILE A 176 -2.05 -14.80 -14.80
N ILE A 177 -1.53 -13.58 -14.78
CA ILE A 177 -0.17 -13.26 -15.20
C ILE A 177 0.65 -13.00 -13.93
N LEU A 178 1.56 -13.92 -13.64
CA LEU A 178 2.51 -13.78 -12.55
C LEU A 178 3.75 -13.05 -13.08
N ASN A 179 3.90 -11.81 -12.68
CA ASN A 179 5.05 -10.97 -12.99
C ASN A 179 6.13 -11.17 -11.90
N ASP A 180 7.12 -12.00 -12.22
CA ASP A 180 8.22 -12.33 -11.34
C ASP A 180 9.44 -11.45 -11.64
N ASN A 181 9.78 -10.58 -10.70
CA ASN A 181 11.00 -9.76 -10.75
C ASN A 181 11.81 -9.85 -9.44
N ASN A 182 11.42 -10.77 -8.56
CA ASN A 182 12.07 -11.03 -7.27
C ASN A 182 12.10 -9.81 -6.32
N MET A 183 11.13 -8.90 -6.46
CA MET A 183 11.05 -7.65 -5.70
C MET A 183 9.60 -7.35 -5.28
N ALA A 184 9.45 -6.98 -4.01
CA ALA A 184 8.30 -6.22 -3.49
C ALA A 184 8.65 -4.71 -3.47
N ILE A 185 8.40 -3.99 -2.38
CA ILE A 185 9.04 -2.68 -2.13
C ILE A 185 10.53 -2.91 -1.89
N ASP A 186 10.85 -3.74 -0.90
CA ASP A 186 12.17 -4.32 -0.68
C ASP A 186 12.29 -5.68 -1.40
N ARG A 187 13.34 -6.46 -1.15
CA ARG A 187 13.47 -7.79 -1.76
C ARG A 187 12.40 -8.73 -1.24
N SER A 188 11.77 -9.48 -2.14
CA SER A 188 10.79 -10.50 -1.77
C SER A 188 11.38 -11.52 -0.78
N VAL A 189 10.58 -12.00 0.17
CA VAL A 189 10.97 -12.93 1.22
C VAL A 189 10.12 -14.20 1.20
N GLY A 190 10.55 -15.23 1.94
CA GLY A 190 9.78 -16.45 2.18
C GLY A 190 9.95 -17.57 1.15
N GLY A 191 9.28 -18.69 1.41
CA GLY A 191 9.39 -19.92 0.63
C GLY A 191 8.90 -19.81 -0.81
N MET A 192 7.90 -18.97 -1.08
CA MET A 192 7.39 -18.73 -2.44
C MET A 192 8.47 -18.15 -3.34
N LYS A 193 9.26 -17.18 -2.85
CA LYS A 193 10.41 -16.64 -3.57
C LYS A 193 11.40 -17.75 -3.97
N GLN A 194 11.79 -18.58 -3.02
CA GLN A 194 12.72 -19.68 -3.28
C GLN A 194 12.14 -20.68 -4.28
N TYR A 195 10.86 -20.94 -4.18
CA TYR A 195 10.15 -21.80 -5.11
C TYR A 195 10.17 -21.24 -6.55
N LEU A 196 9.85 -19.96 -6.74
CA LEU A 196 9.88 -19.29 -8.06
C LEU A 196 11.29 -19.24 -8.63
N LEU A 197 12.32 -18.94 -7.80
CA LEU A 197 13.72 -19.02 -8.21
C LEU A 197 14.09 -20.43 -8.71
N ASN A 198 13.67 -21.48 -8.01
CA ASN A 198 13.95 -22.86 -8.41
C ASN A 198 13.27 -23.23 -9.73
N LEU A 199 12.06 -22.72 -10.00
CA LEU A 199 11.40 -22.88 -11.30
C LEU A 199 12.20 -22.22 -12.43
N HIS A 200 12.87 -21.10 -12.14
CA HIS A 200 13.67 -20.37 -13.12
C HIS A 200 15.05 -21.01 -13.36
N THR A 201 15.72 -21.50 -12.31
CA THR A 201 17.11 -21.97 -12.36
C THR A 201 17.28 -23.43 -12.77
N SER A 202 16.22 -24.17 -13.05
CA SER A 202 16.34 -25.57 -13.50
C SER A 202 16.93 -25.66 -14.93
N GLU A 203 18.22 -25.38 -15.05
CA GLU A 203 19.00 -25.43 -16.31
C GLU A 203 18.88 -26.77 -17.04
N GLY A 204 18.76 -27.86 -16.30
CA GLY A 204 18.59 -29.20 -16.87
C GLY A 204 17.36 -29.33 -17.76
N TYR A 205 16.23 -28.72 -17.35
CA TYR A 205 15.00 -28.71 -18.11
C TYR A 205 15.12 -27.86 -19.39
N ASN A 206 15.70 -26.68 -19.29
CA ASN A 206 15.85 -25.79 -20.45
C ASN A 206 16.83 -26.36 -21.48
N ARG A 207 17.92 -27.00 -21.07
CA ARG A 207 18.86 -27.70 -21.97
C ARG A 207 18.20 -28.91 -22.67
N LEU A 208 17.42 -29.72 -21.93
CA LEU A 208 16.74 -30.88 -22.48
C LEU A 208 15.62 -30.49 -23.46
N ARG A 209 14.83 -29.47 -23.12
CA ARG A 209 13.77 -28.92 -24.00
C ARG A 209 14.35 -28.39 -25.30
N ASN A 210 15.42 -27.60 -25.22
CA ASN A 210 16.08 -27.01 -26.40
C ASN A 210 16.84 -28.06 -27.23
N ALA A 211 17.32 -29.12 -26.63
CA ALA A 211 17.95 -30.23 -27.35
C ALA A 211 16.91 -31.12 -28.04
N LEU A 212 15.76 -31.38 -27.36
CA LEU A 212 14.68 -32.18 -27.90
C LEU A 212 13.96 -31.45 -29.04
N SER A 213 13.65 -30.17 -28.88
CA SER A 213 13.00 -29.36 -29.94
C SER A 213 13.91 -29.23 -31.17
N ARG A 214 15.21 -29.07 -31.01
CA ARG A 214 16.19 -29.04 -32.10
C ARG A 214 16.30 -30.39 -32.83
N LYS A 215 16.24 -31.52 -32.11
CA LYS A 215 16.25 -32.86 -32.72
C LYS A 215 14.96 -33.17 -33.48
N LEU A 216 13.79 -32.80 -32.92
CA LEU A 216 12.50 -33.00 -33.57
C LEU A 216 12.29 -32.11 -34.80
N TYR A 217 12.83 -30.91 -34.78
CA TYR A 217 12.85 -30.03 -35.96
C TYR A 217 13.76 -30.55 -37.07
N ARG A 218 14.91 -31.17 -36.72
CA ARG A 218 15.86 -31.79 -37.67
C ARG A 218 15.28 -33.04 -38.34
N TRP A 219 14.34 -33.74 -37.67
CA TRP A 219 13.77 -34.98 -38.21
C TRP A 219 12.46 -34.80 -38.98
N GLY A 220 12.04 -33.56 -39.24
CA GLY A 220 10.87 -33.27 -40.07
C GLY A 220 9.52 -33.80 -39.53
N ILE A 221 9.47 -34.13 -38.24
CA ILE A 221 8.30 -34.76 -37.59
C ILE A 221 7.22 -33.75 -37.16
N LEU A 222 7.49 -32.44 -37.29
CA LEU A 222 6.63 -31.35 -36.84
C LEU A 222 5.79 -30.79 -37.99
N ASN A 223 4.55 -31.26 -38.14
CA ASN A 223 3.46 -30.58 -38.84
C ASN A 223 2.54 -29.90 -37.82
N ASP A 224 1.92 -28.76 -38.17
CA ASP A 224 1.18 -27.86 -37.28
C ASP A 224 0.03 -28.54 -36.48
N GLU A 225 -0.60 -29.57 -37.01
CA GLU A 225 -1.64 -30.32 -36.29
C GLU A 225 -1.08 -31.23 -35.18
N ARG A 226 0.11 -31.77 -35.36
CA ARG A 226 0.79 -32.61 -34.35
C ARG A 226 1.41 -31.78 -33.23
N ARG A 227 1.59 -30.49 -33.43
CA ARG A 227 2.12 -29.54 -32.43
C ARG A 227 1.19 -29.42 -31.21
N LYS A 228 -0.13 -29.43 -31.41
CA LYS A 228 -1.11 -29.43 -30.30
C LYS A 228 -1.06 -30.71 -29.44
N SER A 229 -0.82 -31.88 -30.07
CA SER A 229 -0.60 -33.14 -29.35
C SER A 229 0.74 -33.20 -28.63
N LEU A 230 1.78 -32.59 -29.19
CA LEU A 230 3.12 -32.52 -28.58
C LEU A 230 3.18 -31.62 -27.34
N ILE A 231 2.38 -30.56 -27.31
CA ILE A 231 2.26 -29.69 -26.13
C ILE A 231 1.63 -30.49 -24.98
N ARG A 232 0.61 -31.30 -25.24
CA ARG A 232 0.02 -32.23 -24.26
C ARG A 232 1.01 -33.30 -23.81
N PHE A 233 1.73 -33.91 -24.75
CA PHE A 233 2.73 -34.94 -24.48
C PHE A 233 3.95 -34.38 -23.72
N ASN A 234 4.39 -33.17 -24.06
CA ASN A 234 5.47 -32.49 -23.35
C ASN A 234 5.10 -32.14 -21.88
N ASN A 235 3.85 -31.77 -21.64
CA ASN A 235 3.36 -31.54 -20.27
C ASN A 235 3.25 -32.87 -19.48
N SER A 236 2.85 -33.96 -20.11
CA SER A 236 2.82 -35.28 -19.47
C SER A 236 4.23 -35.85 -19.24
N LEU A 237 5.15 -35.64 -20.18
CA LEU A 237 6.56 -36.03 -20.00
C LEU A 237 7.27 -35.21 -18.95
N LYS A 238 6.88 -33.91 -18.83
CA LYS A 238 7.38 -32.97 -17.82
C LYS A 238 7.00 -33.41 -16.40
N SER A 239 5.73 -33.81 -16.20
CA SER A 239 5.25 -34.33 -14.92
C SER A 239 5.88 -35.69 -14.56
N MET A 240 6.23 -36.49 -15.55
CA MET A 240 6.84 -37.81 -15.36
C MET A 240 8.36 -37.74 -15.08
N LEU A 241 9.06 -36.71 -15.59
CA LEU A 241 10.51 -36.49 -15.42
C LEU A 241 10.86 -35.55 -14.25
N MET A 242 9.94 -34.68 -13.85
CA MET A 242 10.07 -33.87 -12.63
C MET A 242 9.22 -34.53 -11.55
N GLN A 243 9.81 -35.14 -10.56
CA GLN A 243 9.14 -35.72 -9.37
C GLN A 243 8.42 -34.64 -8.49
N GLN A 244 8.33 -33.40 -8.95
CA GLN A 244 7.62 -32.32 -8.28
C GLN A 244 6.58 -31.69 -9.23
N GLN A 245 5.31 -31.92 -8.94
CA GLN A 245 4.22 -31.13 -9.54
C GLN A 245 4.42 -29.65 -9.16
N ASN A 246 4.30 -28.76 -10.14
CA ASN A 246 4.20 -27.33 -9.91
C ASN A 246 2.96 -27.04 -9.05
N ILE A 247 3.06 -26.21 -8.02
CA ILE A 247 1.96 -25.88 -7.11
C ILE A 247 0.69 -25.44 -7.85
N PHE A 248 0.84 -24.70 -8.95
CA PHE A 248 -0.30 -24.24 -9.77
C PHE A 248 -0.97 -25.39 -10.52
N GLU A 249 -0.19 -26.31 -11.09
CA GLU A 249 -0.72 -27.51 -11.74
C GLU A 249 -1.37 -28.45 -10.71
N GLY A 250 -0.83 -28.50 -9.49
CA GLY A 250 -1.44 -29.22 -8.35
C GLY A 250 -2.82 -28.67 -7.98
N LEU A 251 -3.07 -27.39 -8.22
CA LEU A 251 -4.36 -26.73 -8.10
C LEU A 251 -5.21 -26.78 -9.38
N ASN A 252 -4.90 -27.63 -10.37
CA ASN A 252 -5.58 -27.68 -11.67
C ASN A 252 -5.57 -26.36 -12.47
N ILE A 253 -4.61 -25.47 -12.22
CA ILE A 253 -4.40 -24.26 -13.01
C ILE A 253 -3.32 -24.56 -14.06
N ARG A 254 -3.63 -24.38 -15.33
CA ARG A 254 -2.64 -24.61 -16.40
C ARG A 254 -1.52 -23.59 -16.31
N TYR A 255 -0.31 -24.08 -16.17
CA TYR A 255 0.89 -23.25 -16.07
C TYR A 255 1.62 -23.11 -17.41
N PHE A 256 1.97 -21.87 -17.76
CA PHE A 256 2.78 -21.51 -18.93
C PHE A 256 3.97 -20.66 -18.47
N GLY A 257 5.13 -20.92 -19.00
CA GLY A 257 6.34 -20.10 -18.72
C GLY A 257 7.47 -20.90 -18.03
N PRO A 258 8.46 -20.20 -17.47
CA PRO A 258 8.61 -18.73 -17.53
C PRO A 258 8.92 -18.21 -18.95
N VAL A 259 8.39 -17.03 -19.28
CA VAL A 259 8.58 -16.30 -20.54
C VAL A 259 9.30 -14.99 -20.25
N ASP A 260 10.15 -14.54 -21.18
CA ASP A 260 10.77 -13.22 -21.07
C ASP A 260 9.69 -12.12 -21.17
N GLY A 261 9.50 -11.40 -20.07
CA GLY A 261 8.52 -10.32 -19.97
C GLY A 261 8.96 -9.02 -20.67
N HIS A 262 10.17 -8.97 -21.26
CA HIS A 262 10.69 -7.83 -22.00
C HIS A 262 10.72 -8.05 -23.53
N ASP A 263 10.20 -9.18 -24.01
CA ASP A 263 9.99 -9.42 -25.44
C ASP A 263 8.49 -9.26 -25.78
N VAL A 264 8.09 -8.06 -26.23
CA VAL A 264 6.70 -7.74 -26.60
C VAL A 264 6.17 -8.62 -27.72
N THR A 265 7.03 -9.03 -28.65
CA THR A 265 6.65 -9.88 -29.78
C THR A 265 6.35 -11.30 -29.31
N ALA A 266 7.24 -11.86 -28.48
CA ALA A 266 7.03 -13.17 -27.88
C ALA A 266 5.79 -13.18 -26.95
N LEU A 267 5.62 -12.15 -26.11
CA LEU A 267 4.44 -11.99 -25.25
C LEU A 267 3.15 -11.95 -26.05
N THR A 268 3.09 -11.12 -27.11
CA THR A 268 1.93 -11.02 -27.99
C THR A 268 1.57 -12.36 -28.62
N LYS A 269 2.57 -13.13 -29.05
CA LYS A 269 2.35 -14.47 -29.62
C LYS A 269 1.80 -15.42 -28.58
N VAL A 270 2.41 -15.53 -27.41
CA VAL A 270 1.97 -16.43 -26.32
C VAL A 270 0.56 -16.07 -25.86
N LEU A 271 0.28 -14.77 -25.65
CA LEU A 271 -1.05 -14.32 -25.24
C LEU A 271 -2.13 -14.67 -26.26
N LYS A 272 -1.86 -14.52 -27.58
CA LYS A 272 -2.78 -14.95 -28.64
C LYS A 272 -3.01 -16.47 -28.63
N GLU A 273 -1.98 -17.27 -28.36
CA GLU A 273 -2.09 -18.73 -28.32
C GLU A 273 -2.90 -19.25 -27.13
N ILE A 274 -2.80 -18.59 -25.95
CA ILE A 274 -3.49 -19.04 -24.74
C ILE A 274 -4.84 -18.35 -24.50
N LYS A 275 -5.13 -17.26 -25.22
CA LYS A 275 -6.33 -16.43 -25.04
C LYS A 275 -7.61 -17.26 -24.99
N ASP A 276 -7.84 -18.09 -26.00
CA ASP A 276 -9.09 -18.83 -26.19
C ASP A 276 -9.10 -20.21 -25.50
N MET A 277 -8.04 -20.55 -24.76
CA MET A 277 -7.99 -21.79 -24.00
C MET A 277 -8.97 -21.73 -22.82
N LYS A 278 -9.83 -22.73 -22.67
CA LYS A 278 -10.79 -22.84 -21.58
C LYS A 278 -10.13 -23.24 -20.26
N GLY A 279 -10.73 -22.78 -19.16
CA GLY A 279 -10.30 -23.06 -17.79
C GLY A 279 -9.23 -22.08 -17.29
N PRO A 280 -8.95 -22.11 -15.96
CA PRO A 280 -7.98 -21.20 -15.35
C PRO A 280 -6.56 -21.45 -15.86
N LYS A 281 -5.84 -20.38 -16.12
CA LYS A 281 -4.48 -20.40 -16.68
C LYS A 281 -3.59 -19.43 -15.91
N LEU A 282 -2.32 -19.79 -15.74
CA LEU A 282 -1.30 -18.91 -15.20
C LEU A 282 -0.15 -18.81 -16.22
N LEU A 283 0.13 -17.56 -16.63
CA LEU A 283 1.31 -17.22 -17.42
C LEU A 283 2.36 -16.62 -16.48
N HIS A 284 3.47 -17.32 -16.28
CA HIS A 284 4.62 -16.83 -15.51
C HIS A 284 5.54 -16.08 -16.46
N ILE A 285 5.76 -14.80 -16.18
CA ILE A 285 6.72 -13.97 -16.91
C ILE A 285 7.84 -13.53 -15.99
N HIS A 286 9.04 -13.46 -16.52
CA HIS A 286 10.20 -12.93 -15.81
C HIS A 286 10.50 -11.52 -16.30
N THR A 287 10.58 -10.55 -15.38
CA THR A 287 10.87 -9.15 -15.69
C THR A 287 11.99 -8.61 -14.80
N ARG A 288 12.45 -7.42 -15.13
CA ARG A 288 13.41 -6.65 -14.34
C ARG A 288 12.81 -5.31 -13.95
N LYS A 289 12.67 -5.05 -12.66
CA LYS A 289 12.19 -3.78 -12.13
C LYS A 289 13.13 -2.65 -12.58
N GLY A 290 12.57 -1.57 -13.13
CA GLY A 290 13.37 -0.44 -13.64
C GLY A 290 13.97 -0.64 -15.04
N LYS A 291 13.55 -1.64 -15.81
CA LYS A 291 14.07 -1.98 -17.14
C LYS A 291 14.19 -0.79 -18.07
N GLY A 292 15.39 -0.64 -18.64
CA GLY A 292 15.71 0.45 -19.59
C GLY A 292 16.16 1.75 -18.93
N PHE A 293 16.29 1.77 -17.58
CA PHE A 293 16.91 2.88 -16.86
C PHE A 293 17.93 2.33 -15.87
N LYS A 294 19.20 2.39 -16.23
CA LYS A 294 20.30 1.71 -15.52
C LYS A 294 20.34 1.97 -14.01
N PRO A 295 20.17 3.21 -13.50
CA PRO A 295 20.16 3.44 -12.06
C PRO A 295 19.03 2.69 -11.33
N ALA A 296 17.85 2.55 -11.97
CA ALA A 296 16.73 1.82 -11.38
C ALA A 296 16.91 0.30 -11.44
N GLU A 297 17.60 -0.20 -12.46
CA GLU A 297 17.96 -1.62 -12.54
C GLU A 297 18.96 -2.03 -11.47
N ASP A 298 19.89 -1.14 -11.10
CA ASP A 298 20.96 -1.43 -10.14
C ASP A 298 20.51 -1.23 -8.68
N ALA A 299 19.53 -0.33 -8.42
CA ALA A 299 19.06 0.02 -7.08
C ALA A 299 17.52 0.00 -6.98
N ALA A 300 16.89 -1.15 -7.28
CA ALA A 300 15.45 -1.28 -7.47
C ALA A 300 14.58 -0.82 -6.27
N THR A 301 15.05 -0.95 -5.03
CA THR A 301 14.36 -0.44 -3.82
C THR A 301 14.33 1.08 -3.82
N LEU A 302 15.48 1.73 -4.04
CA LEU A 302 15.59 3.19 -4.08
C LEU A 302 14.73 3.79 -5.20
N TRP A 303 14.68 3.10 -6.33
CA TRP A 303 13.95 3.51 -7.53
C TRP A 303 12.50 3.00 -7.59
N HIS A 304 11.97 2.50 -6.49
CA HIS A 304 10.55 2.22 -6.38
C HIS A 304 9.73 3.52 -6.51
N ALA A 305 10.12 4.56 -5.75
CA ALA A 305 9.58 5.92 -5.80
C ALA A 305 10.71 6.93 -5.53
N PRO A 306 11.52 7.27 -6.57
CA PRO A 306 12.82 7.92 -6.36
C PRO A 306 12.74 9.40 -5.96
N GLY A 307 11.58 10.05 -6.03
CA GLY A 307 11.48 11.50 -5.98
C GLY A 307 11.83 12.16 -7.32
N ILE A 308 12.21 13.44 -7.29
CA ILE A 308 12.69 14.17 -8.48
C ILE A 308 14.13 13.73 -8.80
N PHE A 309 14.46 13.58 -10.07
CA PHE A 309 15.79 13.17 -10.51
C PHE A 309 16.13 13.74 -11.89
N ASP A 310 17.40 13.87 -12.16
CA ASP A 310 17.91 14.16 -13.50
C ASP A 310 17.85 12.89 -14.35
N LYS A 311 17.13 12.93 -15.47
CA LYS A 311 16.90 11.75 -16.32
C LYS A 311 18.14 11.32 -17.10
N GLU A 312 19.10 12.23 -17.35
CA GLU A 312 20.31 11.93 -18.12
C GLU A 312 21.40 11.31 -17.23
N THR A 313 21.58 11.84 -16.03
CA THR A 313 22.59 11.37 -15.08
C THR A 313 22.07 10.29 -14.14
N GLY A 314 20.76 10.23 -13.90
CA GLY A 314 20.15 9.40 -12.86
C GLY A 314 20.41 9.93 -11.45
N GLU A 315 20.89 11.16 -11.30
CA GLU A 315 21.12 11.77 -9.99
C GLU A 315 19.78 12.24 -9.38
N ARG A 316 19.53 11.83 -8.15
CA ARG A 316 18.32 12.25 -7.43
C ARG A 316 18.49 13.64 -6.84
N ILE A 317 17.50 14.49 -7.06
CA ILE A 317 17.46 15.84 -6.51
C ILE A 317 16.83 15.74 -5.12
N VAL A 318 17.68 15.71 -4.10
CA VAL A 318 17.24 15.61 -2.70
C VAL A 318 17.33 17.00 -2.07
N SER A 319 16.21 17.46 -1.50
CA SER A 319 16.20 18.72 -0.76
C SER A 319 17.08 18.63 0.49
N ASP A 320 17.80 19.69 0.80
CA ASP A 320 18.50 19.78 2.09
C ASP A 320 17.47 19.78 3.22
N THR A 321 17.61 18.83 4.11
CA THR A 321 16.74 18.67 5.29
C THR A 321 17.48 18.92 6.60
N SER A 322 18.70 19.50 6.52
CA SER A 322 19.48 19.88 7.71
C SER A 322 18.68 20.85 8.59
N GLY A 323 18.61 20.57 9.87
CA GLY A 323 17.87 21.39 10.82
C GLY A 323 16.34 21.26 10.76
N MET A 324 15.79 20.39 9.93
CA MET A 324 14.36 20.07 9.97
C MET A 324 14.08 18.98 11.03
N PRO A 325 12.86 18.95 11.60
CA PRO A 325 12.41 17.84 12.43
C PRO A 325 12.52 16.49 11.70
N PRO A 326 12.75 15.37 12.41
CA PRO A 326 12.83 14.04 11.81
C PRO A 326 11.50 13.59 11.23
N LEU A 327 11.54 12.55 10.41
CA LEU A 327 10.33 11.83 10.04
C LEU A 327 9.84 10.98 11.24
N PHE A 328 8.55 10.90 11.47
CA PHE A 328 8.00 10.06 12.55
C PHE A 328 8.46 8.61 12.47
N GLN A 329 8.55 8.04 11.26
CA GLN A 329 9.09 6.70 11.06
C GLN A 329 10.55 6.55 11.53
N ASP A 330 11.37 7.59 11.39
CA ASP A 330 12.78 7.56 11.82
C ASP A 330 12.88 7.66 13.34
N VAL A 331 12.01 8.46 13.97
CA VAL A 331 11.85 8.48 15.44
C VAL A 331 11.44 7.10 15.94
N PHE A 332 10.48 6.45 15.29
CA PHE A 332 10.08 5.08 15.60
C PHE A 332 11.26 4.11 15.48
N GLY A 333 11.95 4.07 14.33
CA GLY A 333 13.03 3.11 14.08
C GLY A 333 14.20 3.25 15.04
N ASN A 334 14.63 4.49 15.33
CA ASN A 334 15.71 4.77 16.28
C ASN A 334 15.28 4.44 17.74
N THR A 335 14.06 4.79 18.11
CA THR A 335 13.52 4.46 19.44
C THR A 335 13.40 2.94 19.63
N LEU A 336 12.92 2.23 18.61
CA LEU A 336 12.82 0.77 18.65
C LEU A 336 14.20 0.12 18.88
N LEU A 337 15.23 0.58 18.17
CA LEU A 337 16.60 0.10 18.36
C LEU A 337 17.10 0.39 19.78
N GLU A 338 16.87 1.61 20.29
CA GLU A 338 17.26 1.98 21.66
C GLU A 338 16.59 1.10 22.72
N LEU A 339 15.27 0.83 22.57
CA LEU A 339 14.52 -0.05 23.45
C LEU A 339 15.02 -1.50 23.36
N ALA A 340 15.28 -1.99 22.14
CA ALA A 340 15.75 -3.34 21.91
C ALA A 340 17.14 -3.62 22.48
N ARG A 341 18.02 -2.61 22.54
CA ARG A 341 19.32 -2.70 23.22
C ARG A 341 19.19 -2.89 24.73
N LYS A 342 18.10 -2.41 25.32
CA LYS A 342 17.84 -2.47 26.78
C LYS A 342 16.91 -3.62 27.17
N ASN A 343 16.17 -4.21 26.22
CA ASN A 343 15.21 -5.28 26.46
C ASN A 343 15.32 -6.36 25.39
N GLU A 344 15.88 -7.50 25.76
CA GLU A 344 16.14 -8.62 24.85
C GLU A 344 14.87 -9.29 24.32
N LYS A 345 13.71 -9.08 24.97
CA LYS A 345 12.44 -9.61 24.52
C LYS A 345 11.87 -8.89 23.30
N ILE A 346 12.30 -7.66 23.04
CA ILE A 346 11.77 -6.84 21.93
C ILE A 346 12.20 -7.44 20.61
N VAL A 347 11.22 -7.66 19.73
CA VAL A 347 11.41 -8.05 18.33
C VAL A 347 10.57 -7.14 17.44
N GLY A 348 11.04 -6.92 16.20
CA GLY A 348 10.34 -6.14 15.18
C GLY A 348 9.65 -7.05 14.17
N VAL A 349 8.41 -6.75 13.79
CA VAL A 349 7.67 -7.45 12.74
C VAL A 349 7.11 -6.45 11.76
N THR A 350 7.28 -6.67 10.46
CA THR A 350 6.70 -5.80 9.42
C THR A 350 6.36 -6.59 8.16
N PRO A 351 5.22 -6.32 7.50
CA PRO A 351 4.85 -6.95 6.24
C PRO A 351 5.44 -6.18 5.04
N ALA A 352 6.62 -6.61 4.56
CA ALA A 352 7.31 -6.11 3.36
C ALA A 352 7.73 -4.63 3.37
N MET A 353 7.84 -4.00 4.54
CA MET A 353 8.12 -2.56 4.63
C MET A 353 9.26 -2.19 5.62
N PRO A 354 10.35 -2.95 5.75
CA PRO A 354 11.39 -2.62 6.72
C PRO A 354 12.03 -1.24 6.47
N SER A 355 12.23 -0.84 5.22
CA SER A 355 12.73 0.50 4.87
C SER A 355 11.66 1.57 5.02
N GLY A 356 10.40 1.26 4.67
CA GLY A 356 9.28 2.19 4.71
C GLY A 356 8.89 2.64 6.11
N CYS A 357 9.05 1.79 7.12
CA CYS A 357 8.78 2.10 8.53
C CYS A 357 10.06 2.31 9.36
N SER A 358 11.22 2.43 8.73
CA SER A 358 12.55 2.57 9.37
C SER A 358 12.96 1.44 10.33
N MET A 359 12.28 0.28 10.27
CA MET A 359 12.67 -0.92 11.03
C MET A 359 14.00 -1.51 10.54
N ASN A 360 14.42 -1.17 9.31
CA ASN A 360 15.73 -1.48 8.77
C ASN A 360 16.89 -0.93 9.62
N ILE A 361 16.65 0.07 10.48
CA ILE A 361 17.63 0.59 11.45
C ILE A 361 17.99 -0.53 12.44
N MET A 362 16.98 -1.14 13.07
CA MET A 362 17.19 -2.27 13.98
C MET A 362 17.65 -3.52 13.23
N MET A 363 17.13 -3.78 12.03
CA MET A 363 17.49 -4.96 11.22
C MET A 363 18.99 -5.02 10.88
N ARG A 364 19.65 -3.87 10.70
CA ARG A 364 21.10 -3.82 10.44
C ARG A 364 21.95 -4.24 11.61
N GLU A 365 21.53 -3.91 12.84
CA GLU A 365 22.28 -4.24 14.06
C GLU A 365 21.86 -5.58 14.68
N MET A 366 20.58 -5.92 14.57
CA MET A 366 19.96 -7.09 15.20
C MET A 366 19.10 -7.86 14.18
N PRO A 367 19.71 -8.43 13.11
CA PRO A 367 18.95 -9.07 12.03
C PRO A 367 18.09 -10.25 12.49
N ASP A 368 18.52 -10.97 13.51
CA ASP A 368 17.78 -12.13 14.06
C ASP A 368 16.57 -11.73 14.91
N ARG A 369 16.37 -10.44 15.16
CA ARG A 369 15.27 -9.90 15.96
C ARG A 369 14.29 -9.07 15.14
N VAL A 370 14.44 -9.02 13.83
CA VAL A 370 13.53 -8.29 12.93
C VAL A 370 13.04 -9.24 11.84
N PHE A 371 11.73 -9.35 11.72
CA PHE A 371 11.04 -10.28 10.82
C PHE A 371 10.26 -9.50 9.76
N ASP A 372 10.71 -9.60 8.53
CA ASP A 372 9.91 -9.24 7.36
C ASP A 372 9.12 -10.48 6.93
N VAL A 373 7.79 -10.40 7.00
CA VAL A 373 6.92 -11.54 6.71
C VAL A 373 6.32 -11.52 5.30
N GLY A 374 6.80 -10.62 4.43
CA GLY A 374 6.20 -10.38 3.11
C GLY A 374 4.89 -9.60 3.22
N ILE A 375 4.16 -9.43 2.10
CA ILE A 375 2.89 -8.69 2.09
C ILE A 375 1.78 -9.57 2.70
N ALA A 376 1.76 -9.64 4.05
CA ALA A 376 0.89 -10.55 4.79
C ALA A 376 0.53 -9.96 6.16
N GLU A 377 -0.31 -8.92 6.18
CA GLU A 377 -0.62 -8.13 7.38
C GLU A 377 -1.33 -8.97 8.47
N GLY A 378 -2.30 -9.80 8.10
CA GLY A 378 -2.96 -10.72 9.03
C GLY A 378 -1.96 -11.71 9.67
N HIS A 379 -1.07 -12.29 8.85
CA HIS A 379 0.00 -13.14 9.35
C HIS A 379 0.94 -12.38 10.29
N ALA A 380 1.32 -11.13 9.98
CA ALA A 380 2.18 -10.32 10.83
C ALA A 380 1.61 -10.16 12.25
N VAL A 381 0.31 -9.91 12.37
CA VAL A 381 -0.37 -9.74 13.66
C VAL A 381 -0.49 -11.08 14.38
N THR A 382 -0.96 -12.14 13.74
CA THR A 382 -1.08 -13.47 14.35
C THR A 382 0.30 -14.03 14.78
N PHE A 383 1.32 -13.86 13.94
CA PHE A 383 2.71 -14.24 14.23
C PHE A 383 3.25 -13.50 15.46
N SER A 384 2.97 -12.18 15.55
CA SER A 384 3.30 -11.37 16.72
C SER A 384 2.57 -11.89 17.97
N GLY A 385 1.28 -12.25 17.86
CA GLY A 385 0.53 -12.89 18.94
C GLY A 385 1.18 -14.18 19.43
N GLY A 386 1.61 -15.05 18.51
CA GLY A 386 2.34 -16.28 18.83
C GLY A 386 3.65 -16.01 19.58
N MET A 387 4.46 -15.07 19.12
CA MET A 387 5.70 -14.68 19.80
C MET A 387 5.44 -14.08 21.19
N ALA A 388 4.41 -13.27 21.34
CA ALA A 388 4.03 -12.69 22.62
C ALA A 388 3.55 -13.77 23.61
N LYS A 389 2.87 -14.80 23.12
CA LYS A 389 2.44 -15.95 23.91
C LYS A 389 3.60 -16.70 24.54
N ASP A 390 4.73 -16.78 23.82
CA ASP A 390 5.97 -17.44 24.27
C ASP A 390 6.97 -16.46 24.93
N GLY A 391 6.52 -15.26 25.30
CA GLY A 391 7.25 -14.34 26.18
C GLY A 391 8.14 -13.32 25.49
N LEU A 392 8.09 -13.20 24.15
CA LEU A 392 8.69 -12.07 23.44
C LEU A 392 7.77 -10.83 23.48
N LEU A 393 8.30 -9.69 23.06
CA LEU A 393 7.56 -8.43 22.98
C LEU A 393 7.63 -7.86 21.55
N PRO A 394 6.70 -8.26 20.69
CA PRO A 394 6.71 -7.81 19.32
C PRO A 394 6.24 -6.36 19.17
N PHE A 395 7.00 -5.57 18.42
CA PHE A 395 6.57 -4.32 17.81
C PHE A 395 6.18 -4.62 16.36
N CYS A 396 4.88 -4.75 16.10
CA CYS A 396 4.30 -5.04 14.79
C CYS A 396 3.96 -3.74 14.08
N ASN A 397 4.79 -3.34 13.10
CA ASN A 397 4.60 -2.09 12.38
C ASN A 397 3.96 -2.35 11.01
N VAL A 398 2.77 -1.78 10.82
CA VAL A 398 1.98 -1.87 9.59
C VAL A 398 1.41 -0.49 9.28
N TYR A 399 1.34 -0.09 8.00
CA TYR A 399 0.66 1.15 7.66
C TYR A 399 -0.81 1.11 8.06
N SER A 400 -1.32 2.22 8.59
CA SER A 400 -2.67 2.29 9.15
C SER A 400 -3.75 1.78 8.18
N SER A 401 -3.70 2.16 6.91
CA SER A 401 -4.63 1.67 5.88
C SER A 401 -4.50 0.17 5.60
N PHE A 402 -3.32 -0.42 5.75
CA PHE A 402 -3.08 -1.85 5.53
C PHE A 402 -3.41 -2.69 6.76
N MET A 403 -3.34 -2.11 7.97
CA MET A 403 -3.74 -2.77 9.21
C MET A 403 -5.23 -3.20 9.20
N GLN A 404 -6.05 -2.58 8.36
CA GLN A 404 -7.45 -2.99 8.15
C GLN A 404 -7.60 -4.48 7.76
N ARG A 405 -6.59 -5.06 7.06
CA ARG A 405 -6.58 -6.49 6.72
C ARG A 405 -6.37 -7.42 7.89
N ALA A 406 -5.83 -6.90 8.99
CA ALA A 406 -5.55 -7.65 10.20
C ALA A 406 -6.58 -7.38 11.32
N TYR A 407 -7.72 -6.77 11.01
CA TYR A 407 -8.72 -6.39 12.02
C TYR A 407 -9.21 -7.58 12.84
N ASP A 408 -9.57 -8.67 12.19
CA ASP A 408 -9.95 -9.92 12.87
C ASP A 408 -8.79 -10.48 13.72
N ASN A 409 -7.57 -10.48 13.18
CA ASN A 409 -6.39 -10.98 13.89
C ASN A 409 -6.06 -10.14 15.14
N ILE A 410 -6.30 -8.83 15.10
CA ILE A 410 -6.16 -7.97 16.30
C ILE A 410 -7.18 -8.39 17.37
N ILE A 411 -8.43 -8.64 17.00
CA ILE A 411 -9.48 -9.02 17.92
C ILE A 411 -9.23 -10.42 18.47
N HIS A 412 -9.17 -11.42 17.59
CA HIS A 412 -9.18 -12.83 17.94
C HIS A 412 -7.82 -13.30 18.49
N ASP A 413 -6.73 -12.98 17.78
CA ASP A 413 -5.42 -13.58 18.07
C ASP A 413 -4.63 -12.79 19.13
N VAL A 414 -4.98 -11.52 19.36
CA VAL A 414 -4.25 -10.64 20.27
C VAL A 414 -5.12 -10.13 21.43
N ALA A 415 -6.22 -9.42 21.15
CA ALA A 415 -6.97 -8.69 22.18
C ALA A 415 -7.77 -9.60 23.12
N ILE A 416 -8.41 -10.66 22.62
CA ILE A 416 -9.14 -11.65 23.46
C ILE A 416 -8.18 -12.29 24.48
N GLN A 417 -6.94 -12.58 24.06
CA GLN A 417 -5.93 -13.23 24.88
C GLN A 417 -5.13 -12.23 25.74
N LYS A 418 -5.33 -10.92 25.56
CA LYS A 418 -4.59 -9.84 26.24
C LYS A 418 -3.07 -9.94 26.07
N LEU A 419 -2.63 -10.34 24.89
CA LEU A 419 -1.21 -10.54 24.61
C LEU A 419 -0.46 -9.21 24.50
N ASN A 420 0.76 -9.16 25.00
CA ASN A 420 1.62 -7.98 24.94
C ASN A 420 2.21 -7.80 23.54
N VAL A 421 1.41 -7.31 22.62
CA VAL A 421 1.82 -6.93 21.26
C VAL A 421 1.69 -5.42 21.12
N VAL A 422 2.74 -4.75 20.65
CA VAL A 422 2.71 -3.32 20.33
C VAL A 422 2.41 -3.18 18.83
N LEU A 423 1.19 -2.73 18.53
CA LEU A 423 0.73 -2.47 17.17
C LEU A 423 1.10 -1.04 16.79
N CYS A 424 2.05 -0.86 15.87
CA CYS A 424 2.49 0.46 15.42
C CYS A 424 1.83 0.76 14.06
N LEU A 425 0.86 1.69 14.07
CA LEU A 425 0.11 2.09 12.89
C LEU A 425 0.78 3.32 12.28
N ASP A 426 1.71 3.08 11.38
CA ASP A 426 2.40 4.13 10.63
C ASP A 426 1.48 4.69 9.52
N ARG A 427 1.65 5.92 9.10
CA ARG A 427 0.83 6.61 8.10
C ARG A 427 -0.64 6.77 8.53
N ALA A 428 -0.89 7.06 9.79
CA ALA A 428 -2.22 7.44 10.26
C ALA A 428 -2.62 8.81 9.69
N GLY A 429 -3.92 9.04 9.52
CA GLY A 429 -4.45 10.26 8.94
C GLY A 429 -4.26 10.36 7.41
N LEU A 430 -4.19 11.57 6.88
CA LEU A 430 -3.99 11.81 5.45
C LEU A 430 -2.53 11.63 5.06
N VAL A 431 -2.28 10.86 4.00
CA VAL A 431 -0.91 10.50 3.55
C VAL A 431 -0.50 11.18 2.23
N GLY A 432 -1.43 11.82 1.54
CA GLY A 432 -1.11 12.67 0.39
C GLY A 432 -1.37 12.04 -0.97
N GLU A 433 -0.34 11.95 -1.78
CA GLU A 433 -0.43 11.69 -3.23
C GLU A 433 -0.89 10.28 -3.60
N ASP A 434 -0.86 9.32 -2.67
CA ASP A 434 -1.37 7.95 -2.88
C ASP A 434 -2.89 7.84 -2.66
N GLY A 435 -3.51 8.87 -2.09
CA GLY A 435 -4.94 9.05 -2.04
C GLY A 435 -5.72 8.09 -1.14
N PRO A 436 -7.01 7.90 -1.45
CA PRO A 436 -7.98 7.25 -0.56
C PRO A 436 -7.63 5.81 -0.18
N THR A 437 -6.87 5.11 -0.99
CA THR A 437 -6.45 3.73 -0.71
C THR A 437 -5.32 3.65 0.33
N HIS A 438 -4.65 4.77 0.59
CA HIS A 438 -3.51 4.83 1.51
C HIS A 438 -3.74 5.71 2.74
N HIS A 439 -4.80 6.56 2.76
CA HIS A 439 -5.13 7.35 3.93
C HIS A 439 -5.46 6.46 5.13
N GLY A 440 -4.78 6.67 6.24
CA GLY A 440 -5.01 6.00 7.52
C GLY A 440 -6.17 6.65 8.29
N ALA A 441 -7.32 6.75 7.64
CA ALA A 441 -8.46 7.52 8.11
C ALA A 441 -9.34 6.79 9.14
N PHE A 442 -9.35 5.47 9.12
CA PHE A 442 -10.37 4.67 9.81
C PHE A 442 -9.88 4.01 11.10
N ASP A 443 -8.59 4.06 11.39
CA ASP A 443 -7.95 3.31 12.47
C ASP A 443 -8.56 3.57 13.86
N MET A 444 -8.78 4.84 14.22
CA MET A 444 -9.42 5.18 15.49
C MET A 444 -10.84 4.60 15.59
N ALA A 445 -11.61 4.70 14.52
CA ALA A 445 -12.99 4.27 14.53
C ALA A 445 -13.13 2.74 14.63
N TYR A 446 -12.31 1.96 13.88
CA TYR A 446 -12.44 0.50 13.92
C TYR A 446 -11.71 -0.15 15.09
N LEU A 447 -10.65 0.47 15.65
CA LEU A 447 -9.96 -0.07 16.81
C LEU A 447 -10.68 0.22 18.14
N ARG A 448 -11.35 1.35 18.25
CA ARG A 448 -12.00 1.79 19.51
C ARG A 448 -12.96 0.76 20.14
N PRO A 449 -13.80 0.04 19.39
CA PRO A 449 -14.72 -0.94 19.97
C PRO A 449 -14.04 -2.20 20.51
N ILE A 450 -12.76 -2.46 20.19
CA ILE A 450 -12.08 -3.68 20.60
C ILE A 450 -11.79 -3.66 22.12
N PRO A 451 -12.31 -4.63 22.92
CA PRO A 451 -11.99 -4.72 24.34
C PRO A 451 -10.49 -5.01 24.56
N ASN A 452 -9.98 -4.65 25.73
CA ASN A 452 -8.60 -4.88 26.17
C ASN A 452 -7.50 -4.19 25.35
N LEU A 453 -7.83 -3.45 24.29
CA LEU A 453 -6.85 -2.75 23.46
C LEU A 453 -6.62 -1.33 23.98
N THR A 454 -5.39 -0.98 24.30
CA THR A 454 -4.98 0.41 24.52
C THR A 454 -4.70 1.08 23.20
N ILE A 455 -5.18 2.32 23.00
CA ILE A 455 -5.00 3.08 21.74
C ILE A 455 -4.49 4.47 22.07
N ALA A 456 -3.32 4.83 21.53
CA ALA A 456 -2.67 6.11 21.74
C ALA A 456 -2.23 6.77 20.44
N SER A 457 -2.18 8.10 20.44
CA SER A 457 -1.61 8.89 19.34
C SER A 457 -0.70 9.97 19.94
N PRO A 458 0.59 10.00 19.57
CA PRO A 458 1.54 10.98 20.07
C PRO A 458 1.23 12.36 19.52
N TYR A 459 1.34 13.38 20.35
CA TYR A 459 1.23 14.79 19.95
C TYR A 459 2.45 15.25 19.13
N ASP A 460 3.63 14.75 19.49
CA ASP A 460 4.92 15.06 18.91
C ASP A 460 5.89 13.87 19.02
N GLU A 461 7.14 14.08 18.64
CA GLU A 461 8.20 13.06 18.66
C GLU A 461 8.55 12.59 20.08
N HIS A 462 8.53 13.49 21.06
CA HIS A 462 8.77 13.12 22.46
C HIS A 462 7.68 12.18 22.98
N GLU A 463 6.41 12.47 22.63
CA GLU A 463 5.29 11.61 23.01
C GLU A 463 5.37 10.25 22.32
N LEU A 464 5.81 10.17 21.06
CA LEU A 464 6.01 8.89 20.39
C LEU A 464 7.03 8.02 21.14
N ARG A 465 8.17 8.59 21.53
CA ARG A 465 9.18 7.88 22.32
C ARG A 465 8.65 7.39 23.66
N LYS A 466 7.93 8.27 24.39
CA LYS A 466 7.34 7.93 25.70
C LYS A 466 6.26 6.86 25.60
N LEU A 467 5.41 6.92 24.57
CA LEU A 467 4.38 5.90 24.33
C LEU A 467 5.01 4.55 23.95
N MET A 468 6.05 4.51 23.12
CA MET A 468 6.78 3.29 22.80
C MET A 468 7.46 2.69 24.03
N TYR A 469 8.07 3.53 24.88
CA TYR A 469 8.64 3.09 26.14
C TYR A 469 7.57 2.54 27.10
N THR A 470 6.42 3.21 27.20
CA THR A 470 5.30 2.78 28.04
C THR A 470 4.73 1.43 27.58
N ALA A 471 4.55 1.27 26.27
CA ALA A 471 3.96 0.06 25.69
C ALA A 471 4.81 -1.21 25.93
N GLN A 472 6.14 -1.07 26.12
CA GLN A 472 7.03 -2.20 26.37
C GLN A 472 7.11 -2.61 27.85
N LEU A 473 6.49 -1.86 28.77
CA LEU A 473 6.48 -2.21 30.18
C LEU A 473 5.59 -3.42 30.46
N PRO A 474 5.84 -4.17 31.55
CA PRO A 474 5.01 -5.33 31.91
C PRO A 474 3.52 -5.00 32.03
N ASP A 475 2.67 -5.98 31.72
CA ASP A 475 1.22 -5.97 31.93
C ASP A 475 0.46 -4.82 31.22
N LYS A 476 1.01 -4.31 30.10
CA LYS A 476 0.30 -3.29 29.29
C LYS A 476 -0.73 -3.90 28.35
N GLY A 477 -0.68 -5.22 28.10
CA GLY A 477 -1.55 -5.88 27.15
C GLY A 477 -1.34 -5.42 25.71
N PRO A 478 -2.31 -5.63 24.82
CA PRO A 478 -2.20 -5.12 23.45
C PRO A 478 -2.26 -3.59 23.44
N PHE A 479 -1.30 -2.99 22.74
CA PHE A 479 -1.12 -1.54 22.74
C PHE A 479 -0.95 -1.03 21.31
N ALA A 480 -1.86 -0.19 20.83
CA ALA A 480 -1.80 0.43 19.51
C ALA A 480 -1.29 1.88 19.62
N ILE A 481 -0.25 2.18 18.84
CA ILE A 481 0.31 3.54 18.71
C ILE A 481 0.16 3.95 17.25
N ARG A 482 -0.64 4.98 16.98
CA ARG A 482 -0.84 5.51 15.63
C ARG A 482 -0.08 6.83 15.45
N TYR A 483 0.65 7.00 14.36
CA TYR A 483 1.40 8.22 14.05
C TYR A 483 1.43 8.50 12.54
N PRO A 484 1.57 9.78 12.12
CA PRO A 484 1.40 10.17 10.73
C PRO A 484 2.63 9.87 9.86
N ARG A 485 2.42 9.94 8.56
CA ARG A 485 3.49 10.10 7.56
C ARG A 485 4.05 11.54 7.64
N GLY A 486 5.36 11.67 7.52
CA GLY A 486 6.01 12.98 7.39
C GLY A 486 6.83 13.38 8.60
N ARG A 487 7.21 14.65 8.59
CA ARG A 487 8.04 15.22 9.65
C ARG A 487 7.22 15.63 10.86
N GLY A 488 7.83 15.54 12.02
CA GLY A 488 7.28 16.09 13.25
C GLY A 488 7.48 17.61 13.35
N VAL A 489 7.55 18.08 14.59
CA VAL A 489 7.66 19.52 14.91
C VAL A 489 8.90 19.86 15.72
N LEU A 490 9.60 18.87 16.29
CA LEU A 490 10.73 19.05 17.19
C LEU A 490 12.05 18.64 16.52
N THR A 491 12.97 19.59 16.36
CA THR A 491 14.33 19.28 15.90
C THR A 491 15.13 18.53 16.96
N GLY A 492 14.94 18.87 18.25
CA GLY A 492 15.50 18.17 19.41
C GLY A 492 14.58 17.04 19.88
N TRP A 493 14.31 16.05 19.03
CA TRP A 493 13.35 14.97 19.25
C TRP A 493 13.80 13.90 20.25
N GLU A 494 15.08 13.81 20.53
CA GLU A 494 15.62 12.88 21.51
C GLU A 494 15.32 13.37 22.92
N CYS A 495 14.59 12.60 23.68
CA CYS A 495 14.29 12.86 25.07
C CYS A 495 14.50 11.57 25.90
N PRO A 496 14.65 11.67 27.23
CA PRO A 496 14.70 10.48 28.09
C PRO A 496 13.48 9.57 27.86
N LEU A 497 13.72 8.26 27.97
CA LEU A 497 12.67 7.26 27.91
C LEU A 497 11.94 7.24 29.27
N GLU A 498 10.75 7.81 29.29
CA GLU A 498 9.91 7.96 30.48
C GLU A 498 8.54 7.34 30.24
N ALA A 499 8.00 6.67 31.24
CA ALA A 499 6.63 6.14 31.16
C ALA A 499 5.61 7.28 31.27
N VAL A 500 4.54 7.15 30.49
CA VAL A 500 3.33 7.94 30.67
C VAL A 500 2.24 7.08 31.31
N GLU A 501 1.40 7.71 32.13
CA GLU A 501 0.26 6.99 32.73
C GLU A 501 -0.77 6.70 31.64
N VAL A 502 -1.11 5.40 31.50
CA VAL A 502 -2.07 4.93 30.49
C VAL A 502 -3.45 5.47 30.80
N GLY A 503 -4.12 6.03 29.80
CA GLY A 503 -5.44 6.63 29.95
C GLY A 503 -5.42 8.04 30.52
N LYS A 504 -4.25 8.68 30.65
CA LYS A 504 -4.15 10.08 31.09
C LYS A 504 -3.77 11.01 29.93
N GLY A 505 -4.66 11.95 29.68
CA GLY A 505 -4.44 13.10 28.81
C GLY A 505 -3.63 14.19 29.51
N ARG A 506 -3.58 15.35 28.90
CA ARG A 506 -2.91 16.54 29.47
C ARG A 506 -3.60 17.81 29.04
N LYS A 507 -3.61 18.77 29.95
CA LYS A 507 -4.02 20.13 29.64
C LYS A 507 -2.80 20.88 29.09
N LEU A 508 -2.87 21.28 27.82
CA LEU A 508 -1.81 22.03 27.15
C LEU A 508 -1.91 23.55 27.43
N LYS A 509 -3.15 24.04 27.64
CA LYS A 509 -3.44 25.44 27.86
C LYS A 509 -4.72 25.59 28.69
N ASP A 510 -4.72 26.50 29.62
CA ASP A 510 -5.92 26.93 30.36
C ASP A 510 -6.80 27.87 29.55
N GLY A 511 -8.10 27.85 29.82
CA GLY A 511 -9.10 28.74 29.22
C GLY A 511 -10.46 28.57 29.89
N ASN A 512 -11.44 29.44 29.55
CA ASN A 512 -12.73 29.48 30.22
C ASN A 512 -13.94 29.45 29.30
N ASP A 513 -13.82 29.84 28.01
CA ASP A 513 -14.98 30.04 27.12
C ASP A 513 -15.27 28.83 26.23
N LEU A 514 -14.21 28.10 25.85
CA LEU A 514 -14.27 26.95 24.96
C LEU A 514 -13.22 25.91 25.39
N ALA A 515 -13.59 24.62 25.41
CA ALA A 515 -12.65 23.52 25.49
C ALA A 515 -12.38 22.96 24.08
N VAL A 516 -11.12 23.01 23.65
CA VAL A 516 -10.66 22.30 22.45
C VAL A 516 -9.95 21.02 22.87
N ILE A 517 -10.44 19.88 22.39
CA ILE A 517 -9.90 18.54 22.69
C ILE A 517 -9.31 17.97 21.42
N THR A 518 -8.04 17.61 21.45
CA THR A 518 -7.30 17.06 20.33
C THR A 518 -6.73 15.68 20.65
N ILE A 519 -6.36 14.93 19.61
CA ILE A 519 -5.59 13.69 19.74
C ILE A 519 -4.55 13.62 18.62
N GLY A 520 -3.29 13.41 18.99
CA GLY A 520 -2.20 13.27 18.02
C GLY A 520 -1.70 14.61 17.45
N PRO A 521 -0.88 14.56 16.38
CA PRO A 521 -0.14 15.74 15.86
C PRO A 521 -1.02 16.86 15.31
N ILE A 522 -2.30 16.59 14.99
CA ILE A 522 -3.27 17.64 14.60
C ILE A 522 -3.43 18.72 15.67
N GLY A 523 -3.14 18.36 16.92
CA GLY A 523 -3.13 19.30 18.05
C GLY A 523 -2.17 20.47 17.87
N ASN A 524 -1.07 20.31 17.12
CA ASN A 524 -0.15 21.42 16.82
C ASN A 524 -0.81 22.47 15.91
N LYS A 525 -1.61 22.04 14.92
CA LYS A 525 -2.40 22.96 14.07
C LYS A 525 -3.51 23.64 14.89
N ALA A 526 -4.12 22.89 15.81
CA ALA A 526 -5.14 23.44 16.70
C ALA A 526 -4.54 24.52 17.64
N ALA A 527 -3.33 24.33 18.18
CA ALA A 527 -2.67 25.31 19.01
C ALA A 527 -2.44 26.64 18.28
N ALA A 528 -2.01 26.60 17.02
CA ALA A 528 -1.86 27.81 16.19
C ALA A 528 -3.21 28.51 15.93
N ALA A 529 -4.25 27.74 15.58
CA ALA A 529 -5.58 28.28 15.37
C ALA A 529 -6.20 28.88 16.65
N ILE A 530 -5.97 28.25 17.81
CA ILE A 530 -6.40 28.78 19.13
C ILE A 530 -5.74 30.13 19.39
N ALA A 531 -4.43 30.25 19.21
CA ALA A 531 -3.72 31.51 19.44
C ALA A 531 -4.25 32.64 18.53
N SER A 532 -4.54 32.33 17.27
CA SER A 532 -5.15 33.27 16.33
C SER A 532 -6.57 33.67 16.76
N ALA A 533 -7.38 32.70 17.18
CA ALA A 533 -8.76 32.93 17.60
C ALA A 533 -8.86 33.78 18.88
N GLU A 534 -8.02 33.54 19.88
CA GLU A 534 -7.98 34.32 21.09
C GLU A 534 -7.64 35.78 20.83
N LYS A 535 -6.68 36.02 19.92
CA LYS A 535 -6.26 37.36 19.54
C LYS A 535 -7.37 38.14 18.82
N GLU A 536 -8.13 37.44 17.92
CA GLU A 536 -9.14 38.12 17.11
C GLU A 536 -10.50 38.22 17.79
N LEU A 537 -10.90 37.17 18.56
CA LEU A 537 -12.22 37.10 19.18
C LEU A 537 -12.23 37.60 20.64
N GLY A 538 -11.05 37.81 21.25
CA GLY A 538 -10.95 38.22 22.64
C GLY A 538 -11.45 37.18 23.65
N CYS A 539 -11.46 35.91 23.29
CA CYS A 539 -11.92 34.76 24.08
C CYS A 539 -10.76 34.03 24.75
N SER A 540 -11.10 33.16 25.71
CA SER A 540 -10.12 32.35 26.47
C SER A 540 -10.41 30.85 26.20
N ILE A 541 -9.50 30.18 25.48
CA ILE A 541 -9.71 28.82 25.00
C ILE A 541 -8.78 27.85 25.72
N ALA A 542 -9.36 26.82 26.34
CA ALA A 542 -8.60 25.70 26.90
C ALA A 542 -8.23 24.70 25.80
N HIS A 543 -7.02 24.13 25.87
CA HIS A 543 -6.56 23.10 24.94
C HIS A 543 -6.14 21.85 25.72
N TYR A 544 -6.75 20.73 25.37
CA TYR A 544 -6.50 19.40 25.93
C TYR A 544 -6.00 18.45 24.86
N ASP A 545 -4.96 17.68 25.18
CA ASP A 545 -4.49 16.54 24.39
C ASP A 545 -4.91 15.24 25.08
N LEU A 546 -5.81 14.48 24.49
CA LEU A 546 -6.26 13.21 25.07
C LEU A 546 -5.15 12.17 25.14
N ARG A 547 -4.15 12.23 24.28
CA ARG A 547 -3.07 11.24 24.17
C ARG A 547 -3.58 9.80 23.95
N PHE A 548 -4.60 9.37 24.70
CA PHE A 548 -5.24 8.05 24.60
C PHE A 548 -6.68 8.17 24.11
N LEU A 549 -7.00 7.42 23.05
CA LEU A 549 -8.37 7.20 22.64
C LEU A 549 -9.05 6.15 23.54
N LYS A 550 -8.25 5.20 24.04
CA LYS A 550 -8.69 4.12 24.91
C LYS A 550 -7.55 3.64 25.82
N PRO A 551 -7.74 3.57 27.14
CA PRO A 551 -8.90 4.15 27.82
C PRO A 551 -8.92 5.69 27.74
N LEU A 552 -10.11 6.29 27.83
CA LEU A 552 -10.26 7.73 27.93
C LEU A 552 -9.81 8.25 29.29
N ASP A 553 -9.33 9.48 29.36
CA ASP A 553 -9.12 10.20 30.63
C ASP A 553 -10.47 10.74 31.13
N GLU A 554 -11.12 9.96 31.96
CA GLU A 554 -12.44 10.30 32.52
C GLU A 554 -12.37 11.53 33.41
N ASP A 555 -11.29 11.71 34.21
CA ASP A 555 -11.12 12.88 35.07
C ASP A 555 -11.04 14.18 34.24
N LEU A 556 -10.26 14.14 33.16
CA LEU A 556 -10.15 15.27 32.22
C LEU A 556 -11.51 15.58 31.58
N LEU A 557 -12.24 14.56 31.15
CA LEU A 557 -13.55 14.73 30.51
C LEU A 557 -14.62 15.18 31.50
N HIS A 558 -14.55 14.77 32.77
CA HIS A 558 -15.38 15.31 33.83
C HIS A 558 -15.08 16.80 34.11
N GLU A 559 -13.79 17.21 34.16
CA GLU A 559 -13.42 18.62 34.25
C GLU A 559 -14.03 19.43 33.09
N VAL A 560 -13.90 18.91 31.86
CA VAL A 560 -14.44 19.57 30.67
C VAL A 560 -15.96 19.67 30.73
N GLY A 561 -16.67 18.59 31.08
CA GLY A 561 -18.13 18.56 31.17
C GLY A 561 -18.72 19.49 32.24
N GLN A 562 -18.00 19.65 33.36
CA GLN A 562 -18.39 20.54 34.46
C GLN A 562 -18.12 22.02 34.16
N LYS A 563 -16.99 22.31 33.51
CA LYS A 563 -16.52 23.68 33.34
C LYS A 563 -17.04 24.37 32.08
N PHE A 564 -17.18 23.64 30.96
CA PHE A 564 -17.42 24.24 29.64
C PHE A 564 -18.82 23.97 29.11
N THR A 565 -19.44 25.02 28.58
CA THR A 565 -20.71 24.92 27.82
C THR A 565 -20.49 24.67 26.33
N ARG A 566 -19.25 24.83 25.85
CA ARG A 566 -18.85 24.61 24.46
C ARG A 566 -17.62 23.73 24.40
N VAL A 567 -17.65 22.72 23.52
CA VAL A 567 -16.55 21.77 23.31
C VAL A 567 -16.32 21.56 21.81
N LEU A 568 -15.09 21.72 21.36
CA LEU A 568 -14.65 21.41 20.01
C LEU A 568 -13.66 20.26 20.05
N THR A 569 -13.98 19.15 19.36
CA THR A 569 -13.06 18.02 19.22
C THR A 569 -12.40 18.04 17.85
N ILE A 570 -11.11 17.71 17.76
CA ILE A 570 -10.32 17.75 16.51
C ILE A 570 -9.47 16.50 16.39
N GLU A 571 -9.67 15.74 15.31
CA GLU A 571 -8.96 14.51 15.00
C GLU A 571 -8.59 14.42 13.51
N ASP A 572 -7.54 13.70 13.16
CA ASP A 572 -7.15 13.40 11.79
C ASP A 572 -7.65 12.04 11.28
N GLY A 573 -8.62 11.46 11.99
CA GLY A 573 -9.42 10.30 11.60
C GLY A 573 -10.80 10.70 11.12
N VAL A 574 -11.59 9.70 10.68
CA VAL A 574 -13.00 9.94 10.31
C VAL A 574 -13.80 10.41 11.53
N ARG A 575 -14.60 11.44 11.31
CA ARG A 575 -15.47 12.03 12.35
C ARG A 575 -16.46 11.02 12.94
N ASN A 576 -16.90 10.06 12.14
CA ASN A 576 -17.88 9.05 12.54
C ASN A 576 -17.18 7.89 13.27
N GLY A 577 -17.47 7.71 14.56
CA GLY A 577 -16.91 6.66 15.39
C GLY A 577 -15.50 6.91 15.93
N GLY A 578 -14.86 8.04 15.60
CA GLY A 578 -13.53 8.40 16.10
C GLY A 578 -13.51 9.00 17.49
N MET A 579 -12.51 9.84 17.79
CA MET A 579 -12.28 10.46 19.08
C MET A 579 -13.42 11.41 19.47
N GLY A 580 -13.86 12.26 18.54
CA GLY A 580 -14.97 13.17 18.82
C GLY A 580 -16.28 12.45 19.14
N SER A 581 -16.51 11.24 18.61
CA SER A 581 -17.64 10.39 19.00
C SER A 581 -17.48 9.87 20.42
N ALA A 582 -16.28 9.41 20.78
CA ALA A 582 -15.99 8.91 22.13
C ALA A 582 -16.21 10.00 23.21
N VAL A 583 -15.73 11.21 22.95
CA VAL A 583 -15.94 12.35 23.86
C VAL A 583 -17.43 12.69 23.99
N LEU A 584 -18.16 12.73 22.86
CA LEU A 584 -19.61 13.02 22.86
C LEU A 584 -20.40 11.95 23.64
N GLU A 585 -20.11 10.66 23.43
CA GLU A 585 -20.70 9.54 24.15
C GLU A 585 -20.46 9.69 25.67
N PHE A 586 -19.20 9.91 26.07
CA PHE A 586 -18.84 10.11 27.47
C PHE A 586 -19.64 11.26 28.12
N LEU A 587 -19.65 12.44 27.48
CA LEU A 587 -20.35 13.60 28.00
C LEU A 587 -21.86 13.35 28.12
N CYS A 588 -22.45 12.65 27.16
CA CYS A 588 -23.87 12.30 27.17
C CYS A 588 -24.22 11.29 28.27
N ASP A 589 -23.42 10.23 28.41
CA ASP A 589 -23.63 9.17 29.41
C ASP A 589 -23.53 9.68 30.84
N HIS A 590 -22.71 10.74 31.06
CA HIS A 590 -22.57 11.38 32.39
C HIS A 590 -23.49 12.61 32.56
N GLY A 591 -24.43 12.84 31.66
CA GLY A 591 -25.45 13.89 31.81
C GLY A 591 -24.98 15.32 31.54
N TYR A 592 -23.77 15.49 31.02
CA TYR A 592 -23.27 16.80 30.58
C TYR A 592 -23.96 17.24 29.28
N LYS A 593 -24.19 18.54 29.13
CA LYS A 593 -24.93 19.10 27.98
C LYS A 593 -24.21 20.26 27.31
N PRO A 594 -22.91 20.20 27.06
CA PRO A 594 -22.26 21.25 26.29
C PRO A 594 -22.72 21.21 24.83
N CYS A 595 -22.61 22.33 24.13
CA CYS A 595 -22.64 22.35 22.68
C CYS A 595 -21.36 21.73 22.16
N VAL A 596 -21.44 20.56 21.50
CA VAL A 596 -20.26 19.84 20.99
C VAL A 596 -20.20 19.97 19.47
N GLN A 597 -19.11 20.51 18.97
CA GLN A 597 -18.74 20.44 17.54
C GLN A 597 -17.59 19.48 17.35
N ARG A 598 -17.68 18.61 16.34
CA ARG A 598 -16.65 17.63 16.03
C ARG A 598 -16.00 17.92 14.68
N LEU A 599 -14.70 18.10 14.66
CA LEU A 599 -13.87 18.18 13.46
C LEU A 599 -13.13 16.86 13.25
N GLY A 600 -13.16 16.35 12.05
CA GLY A 600 -12.49 15.14 11.60
C GLY A 600 -12.72 14.96 10.10
N LEU A 601 -12.15 13.95 9.53
CA LEU A 601 -12.34 13.65 8.11
C LEU A 601 -13.83 13.42 7.81
N PRO A 602 -14.34 13.94 6.66
CA PRO A 602 -15.74 13.84 6.31
C PRO A 602 -16.15 12.39 6.01
N ASP A 603 -17.48 12.17 5.93
CA ASP A 603 -18.05 10.90 5.44
C ASP A 603 -17.96 10.82 3.90
N ALA A 604 -16.71 10.86 3.42
CA ALA A 604 -16.35 10.77 2.01
C ALA A 604 -14.89 10.29 1.89
N PHE A 605 -14.57 9.59 0.80
CA PHE A 605 -13.18 9.28 0.49
C PHE A 605 -12.44 10.54 0.04
N VAL A 606 -11.44 10.95 0.85
CA VAL A 606 -10.61 12.11 0.53
C VAL A 606 -9.72 11.79 -0.66
N GLN A 607 -9.70 12.65 -1.67
CA GLN A 607 -8.90 12.47 -2.88
C GLN A 607 -7.37 12.49 -2.60
N HIS A 608 -6.59 12.28 -3.64
CA HIS A 608 -5.12 12.39 -3.60
C HIS A 608 -4.67 13.85 -3.82
N GLY A 609 -3.48 14.17 -3.33
CA GLY A 609 -2.84 15.47 -3.48
C GLY A 609 -1.86 15.79 -2.36
N PRO A 610 -1.28 17.00 -2.33
CA PRO A 610 -0.43 17.43 -1.22
C PRO A 610 -1.19 17.42 0.11
N VAL A 611 -0.57 16.87 1.15
CA VAL A 611 -1.22 16.67 2.47
C VAL A 611 -1.83 17.96 3.03
N ASN A 612 -1.15 19.09 2.89
CA ASN A 612 -1.66 20.37 3.41
C ASN A 612 -2.92 20.83 2.69
N ASP A 613 -2.99 20.62 1.36
CA ASP A 613 -4.18 20.97 0.57
C ASP A 613 -5.37 20.07 0.96
N LEU A 614 -5.10 18.78 1.23
CA LEU A 614 -6.12 17.85 1.68
C LEU A 614 -6.66 18.21 3.07
N TYR A 615 -5.79 18.63 4.00
CA TYR A 615 -6.24 19.15 5.29
C TYR A 615 -7.08 20.42 5.13
N ALA A 616 -6.72 21.33 4.23
CA ALA A 616 -7.50 22.53 3.95
C ALA A 616 -8.88 22.20 3.38
N ILE A 617 -8.97 21.26 2.43
CA ILE A 617 -10.25 20.77 1.88
C ILE A 617 -11.15 20.18 2.98
N CYS A 618 -10.55 19.48 3.95
CA CYS A 618 -11.28 18.89 5.08
C CYS A 618 -11.58 19.89 6.21
N GLY A 619 -11.12 21.13 6.12
CA GLY A 619 -11.26 22.13 7.19
C GLY A 619 -10.44 21.81 8.44
N LEU A 620 -9.36 21.05 8.29
CA LEU A 620 -8.46 20.60 9.35
C LEU A 620 -7.10 21.32 9.31
N ASP A 621 -6.95 22.31 8.45
CA ASP A 621 -5.85 23.28 8.51
C ASP A 621 -6.12 24.35 9.56
N GLU A 622 -5.15 25.22 9.82
CA GLU A 622 -5.26 26.29 10.81
C GLU A 622 -6.48 27.20 10.55
N LYS A 623 -6.74 27.56 9.27
CA LYS A 623 -7.87 28.41 8.88
C LYS A 623 -9.22 27.74 9.09
N GLY A 624 -9.34 26.47 8.74
CA GLY A 624 -10.56 25.68 8.93
C GLY A 624 -10.88 25.47 10.41
N ILE A 625 -9.85 25.20 11.22
CA ILE A 625 -10.00 25.09 12.68
C ILE A 625 -10.42 26.43 13.27
N PHE A 626 -9.77 27.54 12.89
CA PHE A 626 -10.14 28.90 13.30
C PHE A 626 -11.61 29.22 12.96
N SER A 627 -12.04 28.93 11.74
CA SER A 627 -13.43 29.11 11.31
C SER A 627 -14.43 28.30 12.18
N SER A 628 -14.04 27.10 12.57
CA SER A 628 -14.85 26.24 13.44
C SER A 628 -14.90 26.76 14.88
N ILE A 629 -13.80 27.29 15.39
CA ILE A 629 -13.77 28.00 16.69
C ILE A 629 -14.73 29.21 16.63
N THR A 630 -14.62 30.06 15.61
CA THR A 630 -15.51 31.22 15.45
C THR A 630 -16.98 30.79 15.39
N LYS A 631 -17.28 29.74 14.66
CA LYS A 631 -18.64 29.22 14.55
C LYS A 631 -19.22 28.77 15.90
N ILE A 632 -18.48 27.98 16.67
CA ILE A 632 -18.98 27.46 17.96
C ILE A 632 -19.03 28.57 19.03
N MET A 633 -18.19 29.58 18.93
CA MET A 633 -18.24 30.74 19.83
C MET A 633 -19.46 31.61 19.61
N ASN A 634 -20.04 31.62 18.40
CA ASN A 634 -21.25 32.36 18.05
C ASN A 634 -22.56 31.58 18.29
N LEU A 635 -22.47 30.30 18.71
CA LEU A 635 -23.60 29.46 19.16
C LEU A 635 -23.83 29.65 20.65
#